data_ad7973d674e08b93f27aa955d0380d69
#
_entry.id   ad7973d674e08b93f27aa955d0380d69
#
_cell.length_a   1.000
_cell.length_b   1.000
_cell.length_c   1.000
_cell.angle_alpha   90.00
_cell.angle_beta   90.00
_cell.angle_gamma   90.00
#
_symmetry.space_group_name_H-M   'P 1'
#
loop_
_entity.id
_entity.type
_entity.pdbx_description
1 polymer ?
#
loop_
_entity_poly.entity_id
_entity_poly.type
_entity_poly.pdbx_seq_one_letter_code
_entity_poly.pdbx_strand_id
1 'polypeptide(L)'
;MTRMTKSSSSLFDHIYPYIVITVTITIVFHNSLDCDFTFDDTSAIVQNRHVHTNETDWFRIFDVDYWGTPIRSEHSHKSYRPFTSLTFRWNHLWSPALNPYEFHLTNVLLHIIVSFICFEFLRIMLGPQNRWPACLFTLYFAIHPIKSEAVTSIVGRAELLSTLFILISLFCYFKNAYINFAITVLLASYSKEQGMTTPAICIAIECLKLMIQFKSLNYLPFWSRLWHSLSNLTMAKIIALIAYTALLIGTRIYLAGSSLPIFTKFDNPASFEETPSRQLTYNYLLPLNVRLMLWPRWLCADWTMNSIPLVKTFDDSRNAWTAIFYLVFIILSSRAFYLATSKQSKRLFNIEIDIERSNLLISLILIVIPFIPASNLLFPVGFVLAERILYTPSIGFTTLLAIGWLRIQNYFQRSRFIQFLLNFSTILMLVTFTFRTYERNFDWHNDLTLFKSGLMVNPNNAKLYNNIGHYYERRGEWSEAIKYFRLAADKDQEDIGAELNVARSLIRLNRLKDAEDLLWAIKPRVRTSILKNRMVPQYLNIWINLAHLISMNQTRLHEAENLYQEVLTIRSDFVDAYINLGELYIRKRLFDQAQETYEKALQRARHIDDGKRADIHYNLAIAKSLKLDHQQQKPSGSKLGSLLTEIAQDLMIAIDINREHREAIINLAILLQRPQFPSNNQNEYRTFAINALRSYSRSNELESFQFNIAITLLDIGGPTNRMDAIHHFKRAAELKPDFRSALYNLALLYYDFKDYEQSLFYLNRTLEHYSNYTKALLLTADIYSRMERLDDTEKVS
;
A
#
# COMPACT_ATOMS: atom_id res chain seq x y z
N MET A 1 45.91 43.93 24.74
CA MET A 1 46.46 42.63 24.29
C MET A 1 45.84 41.56 25.11
N THR A 2 44.77 40.95 24.67
CA THR A 2 44.18 39.72 25.21
C THR A 2 44.01 38.76 24.05
N ARG A 3 44.99 37.86 23.93
CA ARG A 3 44.95 36.73 22.97
C ARG A 3 43.76 35.85 23.30
N MET A 4 42.74 35.88 22.46
CA MET A 4 41.77 34.79 22.39
C MET A 4 42.49 33.53 21.96
N THR A 5 42.72 32.63 22.87
CA THR A 5 43.09 31.25 22.55
C THR A 5 41.94 30.60 21.78
N LYS A 6 42.11 30.41 20.47
CA LYS A 6 41.28 29.46 19.68
C LYS A 6 41.51 28.08 20.28
N SER A 7 40.57 27.64 21.16
CA SER A 7 40.46 26.27 21.53
C SER A 7 40.27 25.45 20.24
N SER A 8 41.28 24.67 19.89
CA SER A 8 41.12 23.61 18.88
C SER A 8 40.10 22.61 19.39
N SER A 9 38.82 22.80 18.98
CA SER A 9 37.83 21.74 19.22
C SER A 9 38.37 20.48 18.56
N SER A 10 38.59 19.42 19.35
CA SER A 10 39.12 18.15 18.85
C SER A 10 38.15 17.61 17.78
N LEU A 11 38.67 16.94 16.76
CA LEU A 11 37.86 16.23 15.74
C LEU A 11 36.78 15.37 16.41
N PHE A 12 37.10 14.82 17.59
CA PHE A 12 36.20 14.05 18.45
C PHE A 12 34.94 14.84 18.85
N ASP A 13 35.10 16.13 19.25
CA ASP A 13 33.94 16.98 19.63
C ASP A 13 32.98 17.21 18.46
N HIS A 14 33.47 17.14 17.21
CA HIS A 14 32.65 17.27 16.02
C HIS A 14 31.89 16.01 15.69
N ILE A 15 32.40 14.82 15.92
CA ILE A 15 31.83 13.53 15.53
C ILE A 15 30.93 12.96 16.63
N TYR A 16 31.22 13.21 17.88
CA TYR A 16 30.53 12.62 19.03
C TYR A 16 29.00 12.73 19.02
N PRO A 17 28.36 13.90 18.70
CA PRO A 17 26.90 13.99 18.63
C PRO A 17 26.28 13.00 17.61
N TYR A 18 26.89 12.81 16.46
CA TYR A 18 26.40 11.87 15.44
C TYR A 18 26.50 10.43 15.90
N ILE A 19 27.56 10.08 16.62
CA ILE A 19 27.71 8.74 17.22
C ILE A 19 26.61 8.51 18.25
N VAL A 20 26.40 9.46 19.16
CA VAL A 20 25.36 9.36 20.21
C VAL A 20 23.98 9.21 19.57
N ILE A 21 23.64 10.02 18.56
CA ILE A 21 22.36 9.94 17.86
C ILE A 21 22.22 8.56 17.19
N THR A 22 23.23 8.07 16.48
CA THR A 22 23.23 6.77 15.80
C THR A 22 23.00 5.64 16.79
N VAL A 23 23.81 5.57 17.84
CA VAL A 23 23.73 4.50 18.84
C VAL A 23 22.36 4.50 19.53
N THR A 24 21.87 5.68 19.92
CA THR A 24 20.57 5.79 20.58
C THR A 24 19.42 5.31 19.67
N ILE A 25 19.38 5.74 18.42
CA ILE A 25 18.34 5.30 17.47
C ILE A 25 18.44 3.79 17.22
N THR A 26 19.64 3.27 17.01
CA THR A 26 19.85 1.83 16.80
C THR A 26 19.37 1.00 18.00
N ILE A 27 19.65 1.42 19.24
CA ILE A 27 19.17 0.74 20.46
C ILE A 27 17.65 0.79 20.54
N VAL A 28 17.04 1.95 20.29
CA VAL A 28 15.60 2.16 20.49
C VAL A 28 14.76 1.47 19.40
N PHE A 29 15.26 1.40 18.18
CA PHE A 29 14.52 0.84 17.02
C PHE A 29 15.02 -0.52 16.56
N HIS A 30 15.98 -1.17 17.25
CA HIS A 30 16.48 -2.47 16.79
C HIS A 30 15.36 -3.53 16.74
N ASN A 31 14.43 -3.50 17.68
CA ASN A 31 13.30 -4.43 17.73
C ASN A 31 12.27 -4.21 16.61
N SER A 32 12.31 -3.09 15.88
CA SER A 32 11.51 -2.88 14.68
C SER A 32 11.99 -3.70 13.49
N LEU A 33 13.26 -4.18 13.53
CA LEU A 33 13.82 -5.00 12.46
C LEU A 33 13.21 -6.41 12.39
N ASP A 34 12.63 -6.88 13.50
CA ASP A 34 11.99 -8.18 13.62
C ASP A 34 10.46 -8.13 13.34
N CYS A 35 9.96 -6.96 12.92
CA CYS A 35 8.53 -6.79 12.63
C CYS A 35 8.17 -7.34 11.24
N ASP A 36 6.93 -7.83 11.11
CA ASP A 36 6.34 -8.24 9.84
C ASP A 36 5.84 -7.04 9.02
N PHE A 37 5.42 -7.30 7.78
CA PHE A 37 4.57 -6.34 7.06
C PHE A 37 3.23 -6.22 7.76
N THR A 38 2.88 -5.02 8.22
CA THR A 38 1.69 -4.79 9.04
C THR A 38 0.78 -3.73 8.42
N PHE A 39 -0.54 -3.93 8.57
CA PHE A 39 -1.57 -2.95 8.23
C PHE A 39 -1.45 -2.44 6.78
N ASP A 40 -1.13 -1.16 6.61
CA ASP A 40 -0.99 -0.49 5.31
C ASP A 40 0.13 -1.10 4.44
N ASP A 41 1.17 -1.72 5.04
CA ASP A 41 2.31 -2.30 4.32
C ASP A 41 1.88 -3.42 3.38
N THR A 42 0.87 -4.20 3.78
CA THR A 42 0.33 -5.29 2.94
C THR A 42 -0.19 -4.76 1.60
N SER A 43 -0.96 -3.69 1.61
CA SER A 43 -1.55 -3.13 0.38
C SER A 43 -0.54 -2.34 -0.45
N ALA A 44 0.34 -1.56 0.21
CA ALA A 44 1.28 -0.68 -0.49
C ALA A 44 2.49 -1.43 -1.07
N ILE A 45 2.86 -2.58 -0.49
CA ILE A 45 4.09 -3.32 -0.82
C ILE A 45 3.76 -4.74 -1.28
N VAL A 46 3.19 -5.59 -0.39
CA VAL A 46 3.02 -7.02 -0.65
C VAL A 46 2.04 -7.30 -1.79
N GLN A 47 0.92 -6.57 -1.86
CA GLN A 47 -0.08 -6.71 -2.92
C GLN A 47 0.15 -5.78 -4.12
N ASN A 48 1.10 -4.84 -4.02
CA ASN A 48 1.35 -3.88 -5.08
C ASN A 48 2.28 -4.48 -6.15
N ARG A 49 1.71 -4.92 -7.27
CA ARG A 49 2.45 -5.52 -8.41
C ARG A 49 3.59 -4.63 -8.90
N HIS A 50 3.43 -3.31 -8.88
CA HIS A 50 4.45 -2.36 -9.38
C HIS A 50 5.69 -2.27 -8.48
N VAL A 51 5.60 -2.79 -7.24
CA VAL A 51 6.73 -2.88 -6.31
C VAL A 51 7.50 -4.18 -6.53
N HIS A 52 6.81 -5.33 -6.66
CA HIS A 52 7.43 -6.65 -6.65
C HIS A 52 7.47 -7.39 -8.00
N THR A 53 7.15 -6.72 -9.10
CA THR A 53 7.26 -7.33 -10.44
C THR A 53 8.71 -7.31 -10.93
N ASN A 54 9.12 -8.40 -11.58
CA ASN A 54 10.37 -8.47 -12.33
C ASN A 54 10.26 -7.83 -13.74
N GLU A 55 9.10 -7.28 -14.10
CA GLU A 55 8.92 -6.56 -15.35
C GLU A 55 9.84 -5.34 -15.41
N THR A 56 10.47 -5.14 -16.56
CA THR A 56 11.48 -4.10 -16.81
C THR A 56 10.90 -2.70 -16.89
N ASP A 57 9.59 -2.55 -16.96
CA ASP A 57 8.93 -1.23 -17.13
C ASP A 57 8.84 -0.47 -15.80
N TRP A 58 9.90 0.29 -15.52
CA TRP A 58 10.00 1.20 -14.37
C TRP A 58 9.04 2.38 -14.44
N PHE A 59 8.59 2.76 -15.65
CA PHE A 59 7.75 3.94 -15.85
C PHE A 59 6.32 3.74 -15.38
N ARG A 60 5.82 2.51 -15.32
CA ARG A 60 4.46 2.22 -14.83
C ARG A 60 4.20 2.64 -13.39
N ILE A 61 5.24 2.77 -12.56
CA ILE A 61 5.13 3.31 -11.20
C ILE A 61 4.59 4.75 -11.18
N PHE A 62 4.79 5.51 -12.26
CA PHE A 62 4.29 6.89 -12.39
C PHE A 62 2.83 6.98 -12.84
N ASP A 63 2.22 5.87 -13.28
CA ASP A 63 0.82 5.82 -13.73
C ASP A 63 -0.14 5.38 -12.63
N VAL A 64 0.38 4.97 -11.47
CA VAL A 64 -0.40 4.41 -10.36
C VAL A 64 -0.29 5.28 -9.10
N ASP A 65 -1.28 5.10 -8.20
CA ASP A 65 -1.22 5.67 -6.87
C ASP A 65 -0.31 4.84 -5.94
N TYR A 66 -0.19 5.27 -4.70
CA TYR A 66 0.66 4.61 -3.69
C TYR A 66 0.30 3.15 -3.41
N TRP A 67 -0.95 2.76 -3.68
CA TRP A 67 -1.51 1.43 -3.46
C TRP A 67 -1.49 0.53 -4.71
N GLY A 68 -0.94 1.04 -5.83
CA GLY A 68 -0.87 0.31 -7.09
C GLY A 68 -2.12 0.41 -7.97
N THR A 69 -3.09 1.25 -7.60
CA THR A 69 -4.28 1.51 -8.43
C THR A 69 -3.97 2.59 -9.48
N PRO A 70 -4.41 2.44 -10.75
CA PRO A 70 -4.21 3.47 -11.76
C PRO A 70 -4.69 4.83 -11.26
N ILE A 71 -3.83 5.86 -11.33
CA ILE A 71 -4.08 7.17 -10.67
C ILE A 71 -5.33 7.87 -11.19
N ARG A 72 -5.72 7.64 -12.45
CA ARG A 72 -6.93 8.22 -13.06
C ARG A 72 -8.20 7.44 -12.75
N SER A 73 -8.10 6.24 -12.16
CA SER A 73 -9.27 5.44 -11.78
C SER A 73 -10.13 6.17 -10.73
N GLU A 74 -11.43 5.99 -10.77
CA GLU A 74 -12.37 6.47 -9.75
C GLU A 74 -12.15 5.78 -8.38
N HIS A 75 -11.58 4.57 -8.39
CA HIS A 75 -11.26 3.79 -7.19
C HIS A 75 -9.92 4.16 -6.56
N SER A 76 -9.14 5.04 -7.20
CA SER A 76 -7.85 5.49 -6.69
C SER A 76 -8.01 6.42 -5.49
N HIS A 77 -7.21 6.20 -4.44
CA HIS A 77 -7.08 7.11 -3.30
C HIS A 77 -6.39 8.44 -3.65
N LYS A 78 -5.93 8.60 -4.89
CA LYS A 78 -5.20 9.80 -5.38
C LYS A 78 -3.94 10.15 -4.60
N SER A 79 -3.41 9.20 -3.82
CA SER A 79 -2.14 9.34 -3.10
C SER A 79 -0.97 9.07 -4.06
N TYR A 80 -0.47 10.13 -4.70
CA TYR A 80 0.58 10.02 -5.72
C TYR A 80 1.96 10.17 -5.11
N ARG A 81 2.68 9.06 -4.88
CA ARG A 81 3.98 9.00 -4.19
C ARG A 81 5.01 8.14 -4.93
N PRO A 82 5.26 8.39 -6.22
CA PRO A 82 6.08 7.51 -7.05
C PRO A 82 7.50 7.34 -6.52
N PHE A 83 8.08 8.39 -5.91
CA PHE A 83 9.44 8.29 -5.37
C PHE A 83 9.52 7.33 -4.18
N THR A 84 8.53 7.32 -3.29
CA THR A 84 8.47 6.34 -2.19
C THR A 84 8.29 4.92 -2.73
N SER A 85 7.37 4.71 -3.69
CA SER A 85 7.16 3.41 -4.33
C SER A 85 8.42 2.90 -5.04
N LEU A 86 9.19 3.78 -5.69
CA LEU A 86 10.50 3.43 -6.27
C LEU A 86 11.48 2.92 -5.21
N THR A 87 11.51 3.52 -4.01
CA THR A 87 12.41 3.04 -2.93
C THR A 87 12.01 1.66 -2.41
N PHE A 88 10.71 1.30 -2.43
CA PHE A 88 10.26 -0.06 -2.11
C PHE A 88 10.69 -1.05 -3.19
N ARG A 89 10.57 -0.66 -4.46
CA ARG A 89 11.07 -1.49 -5.57
C ARG A 89 12.58 -1.71 -5.51
N TRP A 90 13.37 -0.72 -5.10
CA TRP A 90 14.81 -0.90 -4.86
C TRP A 90 15.09 -1.90 -3.74
N ASN A 91 14.35 -1.86 -2.61
CA ASN A 91 14.46 -2.89 -1.58
C ASN A 91 14.13 -4.28 -2.14
N HIS A 92 13.06 -4.43 -2.92
CA HIS A 92 12.70 -5.71 -3.53
C HIS A 92 13.80 -6.24 -4.48
N LEU A 93 14.49 -5.38 -5.23
CA LEU A 93 15.61 -5.80 -6.08
C LEU A 93 16.79 -6.39 -5.28
N TRP A 94 17.00 -5.90 -4.06
CA TRP A 94 18.04 -6.44 -3.17
C TRP A 94 17.55 -7.68 -2.40
N SER A 95 16.25 -7.77 -2.15
CA SER A 95 15.59 -8.87 -1.44
C SER A 95 14.37 -9.37 -2.22
N PRO A 96 14.57 -10.20 -3.25
CA PRO A 96 13.46 -10.71 -4.09
C PRO A 96 12.41 -11.53 -3.30
N ALA A 97 12.79 -12.09 -2.15
CA ALA A 97 11.89 -12.84 -1.27
C ALA A 97 10.95 -11.95 -0.44
N LEU A 98 10.94 -10.61 -0.64
CA LEU A 98 10.16 -9.66 0.18
C LEU A 98 10.39 -9.86 1.69
N ASN A 99 11.65 -9.85 2.13
CA ASN A 99 11.98 -9.93 3.55
C ASN A 99 11.71 -8.59 4.25
N PRO A 100 10.81 -8.49 5.25
CA PRO A 100 10.48 -7.23 5.92
C PRO A 100 11.68 -6.56 6.60
N TYR A 101 12.65 -7.35 7.08
CA TYR A 101 13.86 -6.87 7.75
C TYR A 101 14.57 -5.73 6.99
N GLU A 102 14.77 -5.89 5.68
CA GLU A 102 15.52 -4.93 4.86
C GLU A 102 14.73 -3.64 4.61
N PHE A 103 13.41 -3.75 4.57
CA PHE A 103 12.55 -2.58 4.48
C PHE A 103 12.57 -1.76 5.78
N HIS A 104 12.53 -2.43 6.93
CA HIS A 104 12.66 -1.78 8.25
C HIS A 104 14.04 -1.18 8.43
N LEU A 105 15.11 -1.89 8.08
CA LEU A 105 16.48 -1.39 8.15
C LEU A 105 16.64 -0.09 7.34
N THR A 106 16.08 -0.04 6.14
CA THR A 106 16.08 1.17 5.31
C THR A 106 15.39 2.34 6.02
N ASN A 107 14.25 2.12 6.69
CA ASN A 107 13.55 3.16 7.44
C ASN A 107 14.36 3.64 8.64
N VAL A 108 14.99 2.75 9.40
CA VAL A 108 15.86 3.12 10.53
C VAL A 108 17.04 3.94 10.06
N LEU A 109 17.70 3.54 8.97
CA LEU A 109 18.81 4.30 8.37
C LEU A 109 18.36 5.68 7.89
N LEU A 110 17.21 5.79 7.24
CA LEU A 110 16.62 7.08 6.84
C LEU A 110 16.34 7.95 8.06
N HIS A 111 15.82 7.38 9.15
CA HIS A 111 15.56 8.11 10.39
C HIS A 111 16.84 8.65 11.03
N ILE A 112 17.94 7.89 11.00
CA ILE A 112 19.28 8.35 11.44
C ILE A 112 19.71 9.55 10.58
N ILE A 113 19.59 9.46 9.25
CA ILE A 113 19.97 10.56 8.34
C ILE A 113 19.12 11.81 8.59
N VAL A 114 17.80 11.66 8.73
CA VAL A 114 16.90 12.77 9.08
C VAL A 114 17.30 13.40 10.40
N SER A 115 17.64 12.59 11.41
CA SER A 115 18.07 13.08 12.72
C SER A 115 19.40 13.84 12.65
N PHE A 116 20.33 13.43 11.79
CA PHE A 116 21.57 14.20 11.56
C PHE A 116 21.28 15.59 10.97
N ILE A 117 20.41 15.66 9.96
CA ILE A 117 20.05 16.93 9.34
C ILE A 117 19.22 17.78 10.32
N CYS A 118 18.38 17.16 11.16
CA CYS A 118 17.67 17.83 12.23
C CYS A 118 18.64 18.41 13.29
N PHE A 119 19.71 17.68 13.64
CA PHE A 119 20.77 18.20 14.53
C PHE A 119 21.44 19.43 13.95
N GLU A 120 21.82 19.40 12.68
CA GLU A 120 22.43 20.58 12.04
C GLU A 120 21.44 21.76 11.95
N PHE A 121 20.16 21.50 11.68
CA PHE A 121 19.11 22.50 11.72
C PHE A 121 18.97 23.13 13.11
N LEU A 122 18.87 22.33 14.16
CA LEU A 122 18.78 22.79 15.56
C LEU A 122 20.04 23.58 15.96
N ARG A 123 21.23 23.16 15.53
CA ARG A 123 22.49 23.86 15.78
C ARG A 123 22.49 25.26 15.19
N ILE A 124 21.93 25.45 14.00
CA ILE A 124 21.77 26.77 13.35
C ILE A 124 20.72 27.59 14.12
N MET A 125 19.59 27.00 14.47
CA MET A 125 18.49 27.69 15.14
C MET A 125 18.82 28.14 16.57
N LEU A 126 19.65 27.40 17.31
CA LEU A 126 20.03 27.68 18.70
C LEU A 126 21.33 28.45 18.82
N GLY A 127 22.10 28.58 17.74
CA GLY A 127 23.42 29.17 17.70
C GLY A 127 24.55 28.16 17.97
N PRO A 128 25.77 28.40 17.39
CA PRO A 128 26.87 27.44 17.40
C PRO A 128 27.41 27.10 18.80
N GLN A 129 27.22 27.97 19.77
CA GLN A 129 27.59 27.76 21.18
C GLN A 129 26.72 26.74 21.90
N ASN A 130 25.49 26.49 21.41
CA ASN A 130 24.50 25.61 22.02
C ASN A 130 24.46 24.20 21.39
N ARG A 131 25.63 23.66 21.05
CA ARG A 131 25.76 22.37 20.36
C ARG A 131 25.19 21.19 21.17
N TRP A 132 25.49 21.15 22.47
CA TRP A 132 24.98 20.10 23.36
C TRP A 132 23.47 20.14 23.54
N PRO A 133 22.87 21.33 23.83
CA PRO A 133 21.41 21.43 23.77
C PRO A 133 20.81 21.01 22.40
N ALA A 134 21.46 21.35 21.28
CA ALA A 134 21.00 20.89 19.97
C ALA A 134 21.03 19.35 19.85
N CYS A 135 22.09 18.69 20.33
CA CYS A 135 22.20 17.24 20.39
C CYS A 135 21.09 16.63 21.27
N LEU A 136 20.93 17.15 22.50
CA LEU A 136 19.95 16.69 23.46
C LEU A 136 18.52 16.73 22.91
N PHE A 137 18.14 17.83 22.29
CA PHE A 137 16.81 17.97 21.70
C PHE A 137 16.67 17.23 20.35
N THR A 138 17.77 16.97 19.64
CA THR A 138 17.73 16.01 18.51
C THR A 138 17.45 14.58 19.00
N LEU A 139 18.01 14.17 20.14
CA LEU A 139 17.66 12.89 20.77
C LEU A 139 16.19 12.86 21.17
N TYR A 140 15.68 13.95 21.76
CA TYR A 140 14.25 14.07 22.06
C TYR A 140 13.39 13.89 20.79
N PHE A 141 13.76 14.53 19.67
CA PHE A 141 13.10 14.33 18.38
C PHE A 141 13.15 12.87 17.94
N ALA A 142 14.34 12.26 18.00
CA ALA A 142 14.60 10.94 17.43
C ALA A 142 13.88 9.81 18.19
N ILE A 143 13.83 9.89 19.53
CA ILE A 143 13.26 8.83 20.37
C ILE A 143 11.82 9.11 20.82
N HIS A 144 11.19 10.16 20.30
CA HIS A 144 9.82 10.48 20.68
C HIS A 144 8.85 9.38 20.25
N PRO A 145 7.96 8.84 21.13
CA PRO A 145 7.10 7.70 20.81
C PRO A 145 6.21 7.88 19.60
N ILE A 146 5.88 9.13 19.23
CA ILE A 146 5.13 9.45 18.01
C ILE A 146 5.86 9.05 16.71
N LYS A 147 7.17 8.74 16.79
CA LYS A 147 7.98 8.32 15.65
C LYS A 147 7.78 6.85 15.27
N SER A 148 7.28 6.03 16.20
CA SER A 148 7.10 4.59 15.94
C SER A 148 6.26 4.34 14.71
N GLU A 149 5.13 5.04 14.51
CA GLU A 149 4.31 4.87 13.29
C GLU A 149 5.06 5.27 12.01
N ALA A 150 5.92 6.29 12.05
CA ALA A 150 6.64 6.75 10.87
C ALA A 150 7.90 5.91 10.55
N VAL A 151 8.53 5.30 11.56
CA VAL A 151 9.80 4.56 11.43
C VAL A 151 9.56 3.07 11.36
N THR A 152 8.74 2.52 12.28
CA THR A 152 8.49 1.08 12.38
C THR A 152 7.50 0.60 11.31
N SER A 153 6.43 1.34 11.00
CA SER A 153 5.61 1.05 9.81
C SER A 153 6.41 1.34 8.54
N ILE A 154 6.48 0.38 7.61
CA ILE A 154 7.29 0.52 6.41
C ILE A 154 6.74 1.61 5.49
N VAL A 155 5.40 1.74 5.36
CA VAL A 155 4.76 2.83 4.58
C VAL A 155 5.04 4.21 5.15
N GLY A 156 5.46 4.32 6.41
CA GLY A 156 5.94 5.55 7.03
C GLY A 156 7.19 6.13 6.36
N ARG A 157 7.88 5.39 5.49
CA ARG A 157 9.00 5.86 4.65
C ARG A 157 8.66 7.13 3.88
N ALA A 158 7.41 7.29 3.48
CA ALA A 158 6.94 8.51 2.82
C ALA A 158 7.16 9.76 3.67
N GLU A 159 6.95 9.67 5.01
CA GLU A 159 7.23 10.75 5.95
C GLU A 159 8.72 11.02 6.09
N LEU A 160 9.52 9.96 6.22
CA LEU A 160 10.97 10.05 6.37
C LEU A 160 11.60 10.75 5.17
N LEU A 161 11.28 10.29 3.95
CA LEU A 161 11.79 10.87 2.70
C LEU A 161 11.32 12.31 2.51
N SER A 162 10.02 12.57 2.70
CA SER A 162 9.49 13.93 2.56
C SER A 162 10.16 14.89 3.52
N THR A 163 10.30 14.49 4.81
CA THR A 163 10.97 15.33 5.83
C THR A 163 12.45 15.53 5.52
N LEU A 164 13.14 14.50 5.06
CA LEU A 164 14.53 14.58 4.61
C LEU A 164 14.70 15.70 3.56
N PHE A 165 13.89 15.62 2.50
CA PHE A 165 13.98 16.56 1.40
C PHE A 165 13.45 17.96 1.75
N ILE A 166 12.45 18.09 2.66
CA ILE A 166 12.04 19.39 3.21
C ILE A 166 13.21 20.06 3.91
N LEU A 167 13.93 19.38 4.80
CA LEU A 167 15.07 19.95 5.51
C LEU A 167 16.21 20.32 4.54
N ILE A 168 16.54 19.43 3.60
CA ILE A 168 17.56 19.73 2.59
C ILE A 168 17.15 20.95 1.74
N SER A 169 15.87 21.05 1.36
CA SER A 169 15.33 22.20 0.61
C SER A 169 15.52 23.51 1.37
N LEU A 170 15.23 23.52 2.68
CA LEU A 170 15.44 24.70 3.51
C LEU A 170 16.91 25.12 3.53
N PHE A 171 17.85 24.17 3.67
CA PHE A 171 19.28 24.46 3.59
C PHE A 171 19.69 25.01 2.21
N CYS A 172 19.18 24.44 1.12
CA CYS A 172 19.43 24.92 -0.23
C CYS A 172 18.89 26.34 -0.42
N TYR A 173 17.69 26.62 0.08
CA TYR A 173 17.08 27.94 0.02
C TYR A 173 17.89 28.99 0.76
N PHE A 174 18.31 28.73 2.00
CA PHE A 174 19.13 29.64 2.78
C PHE A 174 20.53 29.89 2.18
N LYS A 175 21.06 28.90 1.45
CA LYS A 175 22.32 29.05 0.69
C LYS A 175 22.14 29.65 -0.70
N ASN A 176 20.93 30.09 -1.09
CA ASN A 176 20.57 30.62 -2.41
C ASN A 176 20.84 29.64 -3.57
N ALA A 177 20.86 28.31 -3.29
CA ALA A 177 21.00 27.23 -4.27
C ALA A 177 19.61 26.85 -4.84
N TYR A 178 19.01 27.76 -5.63
CA TYR A 178 17.58 27.67 -6.03
C TYR A 178 17.26 26.48 -6.93
N ILE A 179 18.18 26.03 -7.78
CA ILE A 179 17.98 24.81 -8.60
C ILE A 179 17.89 23.60 -7.71
N ASN A 180 18.82 23.44 -6.76
CA ASN A 180 18.80 22.32 -5.80
C ASN A 180 17.57 22.39 -4.90
N PHE A 181 17.13 23.60 -4.51
CA PHE A 181 15.87 23.81 -3.80
C PHE A 181 14.68 23.27 -4.61
N ALA A 182 14.56 23.64 -5.89
CA ALA A 182 13.45 23.19 -6.73
C ALA A 182 13.45 21.65 -6.87
N ILE A 183 14.60 21.05 -7.13
CA ILE A 183 14.73 19.58 -7.24
C ILE A 183 14.34 18.89 -5.92
N THR A 184 14.83 19.36 -4.80
CA THR A 184 14.57 18.72 -3.49
C THR A 184 13.13 18.91 -3.04
N VAL A 185 12.47 20.04 -3.35
CA VAL A 185 11.02 20.22 -3.13
C VAL A 185 10.20 19.26 -4.01
N LEU A 186 10.61 19.05 -5.26
CA LEU A 186 9.96 18.06 -6.14
C LEU A 186 10.06 16.66 -5.54
N LEU A 187 11.26 16.24 -5.10
CA LEU A 187 11.48 14.95 -4.43
C LEU A 187 10.66 14.83 -3.15
N ALA A 188 10.59 15.88 -2.32
CA ALA A 188 9.74 15.91 -1.12
C ALA A 188 8.27 15.70 -1.49
N SER A 189 7.76 16.38 -2.53
CA SER A 189 6.37 16.35 -2.98
C SER A 189 5.98 15.00 -3.61
N TYR A 190 6.91 14.33 -4.28
CA TYR A 190 6.72 12.99 -4.87
C TYR A 190 6.99 11.86 -3.87
N SER A 191 7.58 12.18 -2.72
CA SER A 191 7.64 11.27 -1.57
C SER A 191 6.34 11.29 -0.78
N LYS A 192 5.81 12.50 -0.49
CA LYS A 192 4.54 12.72 0.20
C LYS A 192 3.98 14.11 -0.10
N GLU A 193 2.65 14.23 -0.07
CA GLU A 193 1.89 15.46 -0.31
C GLU A 193 2.36 16.65 0.55
N GLN A 194 2.78 16.36 1.77
CA GLN A 194 3.28 17.33 2.75
C GLN A 194 4.52 18.10 2.24
N GLY A 195 5.32 17.50 1.35
CA GLY A 195 6.47 18.15 0.71
C GLY A 195 6.12 19.43 -0.05
N MET A 196 4.89 19.53 -0.59
CA MET A 196 4.39 20.74 -1.29
C MET A 196 4.25 21.97 -0.39
N THR A 197 4.31 21.80 0.93
CA THR A 197 4.26 22.92 1.88
C THR A 197 5.60 23.65 2.03
N THR A 198 6.69 23.09 1.52
CA THR A 198 8.04 23.68 1.65
C THR A 198 8.16 25.11 1.08
N PRO A 199 7.64 25.41 -0.13
CA PRO A 199 7.67 26.79 -0.63
C PRO A 199 6.85 27.75 0.25
N ALA A 200 5.74 27.27 0.87
CA ALA A 200 4.93 28.09 1.77
C ALA A 200 5.70 28.45 3.07
N ILE A 201 6.54 27.53 3.58
CA ILE A 201 7.47 27.83 4.68
C ILE A 201 8.42 28.95 4.27
N CYS A 202 9.01 28.88 3.07
CA CYS A 202 9.92 29.90 2.54
C CYS A 202 9.18 31.24 2.32
N ILE A 203 7.94 31.22 1.79
CA ILE A 203 7.10 32.43 1.64
C ILE A 203 6.86 33.08 3.00
N ALA A 204 6.50 32.32 4.04
CA ALA A 204 6.31 32.87 5.38
C ALA A 204 7.58 33.55 5.93
N ILE A 205 8.76 32.97 5.67
CA ILE A 205 10.06 33.55 6.04
C ILE A 205 10.35 34.83 5.24
N GLU A 206 10.09 34.85 3.93
CA GLU A 206 10.27 36.06 3.12
C GLU A 206 9.26 37.16 3.50
N CYS A 207 8.01 36.81 3.82
CA CYS A 207 7.03 37.75 4.36
C CYS A 207 7.51 38.39 5.67
N LEU A 208 8.12 37.60 6.57
CA LEU A 208 8.76 38.13 7.78
C LEU A 208 9.85 39.14 7.45
N LYS A 209 10.73 38.87 6.47
CA LYS A 209 11.76 39.82 6.01
C LYS A 209 11.14 41.14 5.52
N LEU A 210 10.06 41.06 4.70
CA LEU A 210 9.36 42.23 4.22
C LEU A 210 8.79 43.07 5.36
N MET A 211 8.18 42.45 6.36
CA MET A 211 7.62 43.13 7.53
C MET A 211 8.71 43.83 8.37
N ILE A 212 9.82 43.15 8.58
CA ILE A 212 10.98 43.73 9.28
C ILE A 212 11.52 44.94 8.50
N GLN A 213 11.66 44.79 7.17
CA GLN A 213 12.09 45.88 6.29
C GLN A 213 11.13 47.06 6.32
N PHE A 214 9.84 46.82 6.15
CA PHE A 214 8.80 47.84 6.23
C PHE A 214 8.84 48.60 7.58
N LYS A 215 9.08 47.90 8.68
CA LYS A 215 9.23 48.53 10.00
C LYS A 215 10.53 49.31 10.15
N SER A 216 11.61 48.89 9.51
CA SER A 216 12.88 49.62 9.55
C SER A 216 12.89 50.94 8.80
N LEU A 217 11.99 51.13 7.83
CA LEU A 217 11.82 52.33 7.01
C LEU A 217 10.84 53.35 7.63
N ASN A 218 10.68 53.36 8.97
CA ASN A 218 9.75 54.25 9.69
C ASN A 218 9.89 55.73 9.37
N TYR A 219 11.07 56.14 8.92
CA TYR A 219 11.38 57.54 8.58
C TYR A 219 10.77 58.00 7.24
N LEU A 220 10.27 57.07 6.42
CA LEU A 220 9.63 57.35 5.14
C LEU A 220 8.10 57.39 5.26
N PRO A 221 7.40 58.14 4.39
CA PRO A 221 5.94 58.05 4.26
C PRO A 221 5.45 56.64 3.95
N PHE A 222 4.23 56.31 4.35
CA PHE A 222 3.66 54.97 4.21
C PHE A 222 3.76 54.41 2.78
N TRP A 223 3.40 55.19 1.77
CA TRP A 223 3.44 54.75 0.37
C TRP A 223 4.87 54.53 -0.16
N SER A 224 5.81 55.36 0.25
CA SER A 224 7.21 55.20 -0.08
C SER A 224 7.80 53.92 0.56
N ARG A 225 7.46 53.63 1.84
CA ARG A 225 7.79 52.36 2.51
C ARG A 225 7.24 51.16 1.78
N LEU A 226 5.98 51.22 1.41
CA LEU A 226 5.33 50.16 0.71
C LEU A 226 6.00 49.88 -0.66
N TRP A 227 6.25 50.94 -1.43
CA TRP A 227 6.91 50.86 -2.73
C TRP A 227 8.32 50.26 -2.62
N HIS A 228 9.16 50.74 -1.70
CA HIS A 228 10.49 50.21 -1.45
C HIS A 228 10.48 48.74 -0.97
N SER A 229 9.48 48.33 -0.21
CA SER A 229 9.32 46.93 0.21
C SER A 229 8.88 46.03 -0.92
N LEU A 230 7.94 46.49 -1.78
CA LEU A 230 7.40 45.69 -2.89
C LEU A 230 8.33 45.65 -4.12
N SER A 231 9.16 46.66 -4.35
CA SER A 231 10.13 46.70 -5.48
C SER A 231 11.41 45.90 -5.23
N ASN A 232 11.45 45.10 -4.17
CA ASN A 232 12.67 44.43 -3.70
C ASN A 232 12.80 43.01 -4.24
N LEU A 233 14.03 42.46 -4.24
CA LEU A 233 14.37 41.07 -4.55
C LEU A 233 13.52 40.06 -3.74
N THR A 234 13.14 40.42 -2.51
CA THR A 234 12.29 39.58 -1.63
C THR A 234 10.90 39.32 -2.25
N MET A 235 10.28 40.34 -2.86
CA MET A 235 9.00 40.19 -3.53
C MET A 235 9.13 39.28 -4.78
N ALA A 236 10.20 39.44 -5.55
CA ALA A 236 10.45 38.55 -6.69
C ALA A 236 10.59 37.08 -6.26
N LYS A 237 11.25 36.81 -5.12
CA LYS A 237 11.32 35.46 -4.52
C LYS A 237 9.96 34.94 -4.14
N ILE A 238 9.11 35.75 -3.49
CA ILE A 238 7.73 35.34 -3.12
C ILE A 238 6.92 34.99 -4.36
N ILE A 239 6.97 35.82 -5.41
CA ILE A 239 6.25 35.56 -6.67
C ILE A 239 6.75 34.26 -7.30
N ALA A 240 8.06 34.02 -7.36
CA ALA A 240 8.65 32.80 -7.89
C ALA A 240 8.23 31.57 -7.09
N LEU A 241 8.21 31.66 -5.76
CA LEU A 241 7.75 30.56 -4.88
C LEU A 241 6.25 30.26 -5.06
N ILE A 242 5.42 31.29 -5.20
CA ILE A 242 3.96 31.13 -5.49
C ILE A 242 3.77 30.46 -6.85
N ALA A 243 4.47 30.92 -7.89
CA ALA A 243 4.40 30.32 -9.22
C ALA A 243 4.87 28.87 -9.21
N TYR A 244 5.94 28.56 -8.49
CA TYR A 244 6.41 27.19 -8.32
C TYR A 244 5.41 26.30 -7.57
N THR A 245 4.78 26.82 -6.50
CA THR A 245 3.73 26.10 -5.78
C THR A 245 2.52 25.82 -6.68
N ALA A 246 2.10 26.81 -7.46
CA ALA A 246 1.00 26.68 -8.43
C ALA A 246 1.32 25.61 -9.50
N LEU A 247 2.57 25.57 -9.98
CA LEU A 247 3.05 24.55 -10.92
C LEU A 247 2.98 23.15 -10.30
N LEU A 248 3.45 22.98 -9.05
CA LEU A 248 3.40 21.68 -8.35
C LEU A 248 1.96 21.20 -8.14
N ILE A 249 1.06 22.08 -7.72
CA ILE A 249 -0.37 21.75 -7.53
C ILE A 249 -1.01 21.43 -8.90
N GLY A 250 -0.75 22.26 -9.91
CA GLY A 250 -1.29 22.09 -11.27
C GLY A 250 -0.86 20.75 -11.91
N THR A 251 0.41 20.39 -11.80
CA THR A 251 0.91 19.09 -12.29
C THR A 251 0.26 17.93 -11.56
N ARG A 252 0.05 18.04 -10.25
CA ARG A 252 -0.62 16.99 -9.47
C ARG A 252 -2.09 16.82 -9.85
N ILE A 253 -2.83 17.91 -10.02
CA ILE A 253 -4.22 17.88 -10.48
C ILE A 253 -4.30 17.26 -11.89
N TYR A 254 -3.40 17.63 -12.79
CA TYR A 254 -3.35 17.08 -14.14
C TYR A 254 -3.10 15.56 -14.14
N LEU A 255 -2.19 15.06 -13.30
CA LEU A 255 -1.87 13.64 -13.17
C LEU A 255 -3.03 12.86 -12.51
N ALA A 256 -3.59 13.38 -11.42
CA ALA A 256 -4.66 12.72 -10.66
C ALA A 256 -6.02 12.69 -11.40
N GLY A 257 -6.20 13.55 -12.43
CA GLY A 257 -7.48 13.78 -13.10
C GLY A 257 -8.40 14.69 -12.29
N SER A 258 -9.60 14.95 -12.82
CA SER A 258 -10.56 15.91 -12.23
C SER A 258 -11.33 15.37 -11.02
N SER A 259 -11.27 14.08 -10.73
CA SER A 259 -11.97 13.46 -9.61
C SER A 259 -11.22 13.64 -8.30
N LEU A 260 -11.91 14.09 -7.25
CA LEU A 260 -11.38 14.10 -5.89
C LEU A 260 -11.50 12.71 -5.25
N PRO A 261 -10.63 12.36 -4.28
CA PRO A 261 -10.77 11.12 -3.52
C PRO A 261 -12.10 11.11 -2.76
N ILE A 262 -12.78 9.96 -2.79
CA ILE A 262 -14.05 9.76 -2.07
C ILE A 262 -13.71 9.08 -0.74
N PHE A 263 -14.04 9.75 0.38
CA PHE A 263 -13.92 9.19 1.72
C PHE A 263 -15.27 8.75 2.23
N THR A 264 -15.29 7.70 3.05
CA THR A 264 -16.51 7.20 3.67
C THR A 264 -16.77 7.86 5.03
N LYS A 265 -18.00 7.74 5.54
CA LYS A 265 -18.34 8.16 6.91
C LYS A 265 -17.47 7.43 7.96
N PHE A 266 -17.03 6.21 7.64
CA PHE A 266 -16.17 5.41 8.52
C PHE A 266 -14.75 5.97 8.63
N ASP A 267 -14.22 6.54 7.54
CA ASP A 267 -12.88 7.13 7.52
C ASP A 267 -12.83 8.46 8.28
N ASN A 268 -13.82 9.31 8.07
CA ASN A 268 -13.92 10.64 8.70
C ASN A 268 -15.37 11.02 8.98
N PRO A 269 -15.94 10.60 10.13
CA PRO A 269 -17.34 10.86 10.47
C PRO A 269 -17.72 12.34 10.43
N ALA A 270 -16.83 13.23 10.89
CA ALA A 270 -17.09 14.67 10.94
C ALA A 270 -17.27 15.31 9.55
N SER A 271 -16.74 14.70 8.47
CA SER A 271 -16.89 15.23 7.10
C SER A 271 -18.34 15.16 6.59
N PHE A 272 -19.15 14.29 7.18
CA PHE A 272 -20.57 14.08 6.84
C PHE A 272 -21.53 14.85 7.75
N GLU A 273 -21.01 15.55 8.78
CA GLU A 273 -21.81 16.36 9.69
C GLU A 273 -22.03 17.77 9.12
N GLU A 274 -23.13 18.40 9.56
CA GLU A 274 -23.42 19.79 9.25
C GLU A 274 -22.73 20.75 10.24
N THR A 275 -22.76 22.05 9.93
CA THR A 275 -22.38 23.12 10.84
C THR A 275 -23.35 23.21 12.02
N PRO A 276 -22.91 23.31 13.31
CA PRO A 276 -21.53 23.56 13.76
C PRO A 276 -20.71 22.28 14.08
N SER A 277 -21.32 21.09 14.11
CA SER A 277 -20.70 19.84 14.58
C SER A 277 -19.36 19.56 13.88
N ARG A 278 -19.30 19.73 12.55
CA ARG A 278 -18.08 19.55 11.75
C ARG A 278 -16.94 20.46 12.23
N GLN A 279 -17.21 21.75 12.32
CA GLN A 279 -16.19 22.73 12.70
C GLN A 279 -15.72 22.53 14.14
N LEU A 280 -16.64 22.30 15.08
CA LEU A 280 -16.31 22.06 16.47
C LEU A 280 -15.41 20.82 16.62
N THR A 281 -15.76 19.73 15.92
CA THR A 281 -14.97 18.50 15.94
C THR A 281 -13.58 18.72 15.33
N TYR A 282 -13.45 19.33 14.14
CA TYR A 282 -12.15 19.57 13.52
C TYR A 282 -11.24 20.48 14.36
N ASN A 283 -11.83 21.53 14.98
CA ASN A 283 -11.04 22.39 15.87
C ASN A 283 -10.59 21.64 17.14
N TYR A 284 -11.39 20.71 17.66
CA TYR A 284 -10.99 19.87 18.80
C TYR A 284 -9.85 18.92 18.46
N LEU A 285 -9.67 18.50 17.19
CA LEU A 285 -8.51 17.68 16.81
C LEU A 285 -7.17 18.39 16.99
N LEU A 286 -7.13 19.73 16.98
CA LEU A 286 -5.87 20.48 17.14
C LEU A 286 -5.25 20.28 18.54
N PRO A 287 -5.97 20.52 19.68
CA PRO A 287 -5.43 20.22 20.99
C PRO A 287 -5.12 18.73 21.21
N LEU A 288 -5.83 17.80 20.53
CA LEU A 288 -5.49 16.37 20.58
C LEU A 288 -4.12 16.07 19.92
N ASN A 289 -3.82 16.67 18.77
CA ASN A 289 -2.52 16.54 18.11
C ASN A 289 -1.39 17.12 19.00
N VAL A 290 -1.63 18.26 19.66
CA VAL A 290 -0.67 18.82 20.63
C VAL A 290 -0.49 17.90 21.83
N ARG A 291 -1.57 17.29 22.34
CA ARG A 291 -1.51 16.31 23.43
C ARG A 291 -0.62 15.12 23.05
N LEU A 292 -0.71 14.60 21.82
CA LEU A 292 0.15 13.51 21.36
C LEU A 292 1.63 13.89 21.36
N MET A 293 1.96 15.15 21.03
CA MET A 293 3.34 15.65 21.08
C MET A 293 3.83 15.92 22.51
N LEU A 294 2.97 16.32 23.44
CA LEU A 294 3.33 16.60 24.82
C LEU A 294 3.32 15.34 25.71
N TRP A 295 2.35 14.45 25.50
CA TRP A 295 2.09 13.28 26.33
C TRP A 295 1.70 12.07 25.47
N PRO A 296 2.66 11.39 24.84
CA PRO A 296 2.43 10.27 23.89
C PRO A 296 2.14 8.94 24.61
N ARG A 297 1.17 8.94 25.55
CA ARG A 297 0.79 7.74 26.30
C ARG A 297 -0.15 6.84 25.51
N TRP A 298 -1.17 7.43 24.88
CA TRP A 298 -2.21 6.71 24.14
C TRP A 298 -1.96 6.86 22.64
N LEU A 299 -1.35 5.84 22.04
CA LEU A 299 -1.01 5.77 20.64
C LEU A 299 -1.81 4.65 20.00
N CYS A 300 -2.36 4.90 18.80
CA CYS A 300 -3.18 3.96 18.05
C CYS A 300 -2.88 4.06 16.56
N ALA A 301 -2.76 2.93 15.86
CA ALA A 301 -2.48 2.92 14.42
C ALA A 301 -3.68 3.42 13.59
N ASP A 302 -4.89 3.30 14.12
CA ASP A 302 -6.12 3.69 13.42
C ASP A 302 -7.09 4.43 14.36
N TRP A 303 -7.32 5.72 14.05
CA TRP A 303 -8.21 6.63 14.77
C TRP A 303 -9.52 6.88 14.01
N THR A 304 -9.92 5.99 13.10
CA THR A 304 -11.16 6.10 12.32
C THR A 304 -12.40 5.68 13.12
N MET A 305 -13.54 5.69 12.49
CA MET A 305 -14.84 5.35 13.07
C MET A 305 -15.16 6.21 14.31
N ASN A 306 -15.63 5.61 15.38
CA ASN A 306 -16.04 6.31 16.61
C ASN A 306 -14.91 6.46 17.64
N SER A 307 -13.62 6.40 17.22
CA SER A 307 -12.47 6.56 18.10
C SER A 307 -12.46 7.93 18.80
N ILE A 308 -12.88 8.98 18.09
CA ILE A 308 -13.04 10.34 18.62
C ILE A 308 -14.49 10.74 18.42
N PRO A 309 -15.29 10.77 19.52
CA PRO A 309 -16.71 11.16 19.41
C PRO A 309 -16.88 12.60 18.91
N LEU A 310 -17.88 12.82 18.05
CA LEU A 310 -18.22 14.14 17.49
C LEU A 310 -18.53 15.17 18.58
N VAL A 311 -18.07 16.39 18.38
CA VAL A 311 -18.44 17.55 19.21
C VAL A 311 -19.66 18.22 18.56
N LYS A 312 -20.85 17.98 19.10
CA LYS A 312 -22.11 18.36 18.44
C LYS A 312 -22.58 19.76 18.78
N THR A 313 -22.32 20.23 20.00
CA THR A 313 -22.85 21.49 20.53
C THR A 313 -21.75 22.35 21.15
N PHE A 314 -22.01 23.65 21.28
CA PHE A 314 -21.09 24.60 21.92
C PHE A 314 -20.91 24.34 23.44
N ASP A 315 -21.88 23.73 24.10
CA ASP A 315 -21.85 23.42 25.54
C ASP A 315 -20.96 22.21 25.89
N ASP A 316 -20.45 21.50 24.87
CA ASP A 316 -19.56 20.37 25.11
C ASP A 316 -18.27 20.82 25.77
N SER A 317 -17.95 20.21 26.95
CA SER A 317 -16.76 20.55 27.76
C SER A 317 -15.43 20.48 26.99
N ARG A 318 -15.36 19.70 25.89
CA ARG A 318 -14.20 19.60 25.03
C ARG A 318 -13.84 20.89 24.32
N ASN A 319 -14.83 21.79 24.12
CA ASN A 319 -14.61 23.13 23.56
C ASN A 319 -13.72 24.00 24.44
N ALA A 320 -13.67 23.75 25.75
CA ALA A 320 -12.75 24.43 26.66
C ALA A 320 -11.27 24.15 26.30
N TRP A 321 -10.94 22.89 25.93
CA TRP A 321 -9.59 22.55 25.49
C TRP A 321 -9.23 23.24 24.17
N THR A 322 -10.19 23.36 23.27
CA THR A 322 -10.01 24.11 22.01
C THR A 322 -9.77 25.60 22.28
N ALA A 323 -10.53 26.21 23.20
CA ALA A 323 -10.36 27.61 23.59
C ALA A 323 -8.99 27.85 24.26
N ILE A 324 -8.56 26.98 25.18
CA ILE A 324 -7.23 27.04 25.81
C ILE A 324 -6.13 26.93 24.74
N PHE A 325 -6.26 25.99 23.81
CA PHE A 325 -5.31 25.84 22.70
C PHE A 325 -5.15 27.13 21.88
N TYR A 326 -6.26 27.75 21.46
CA TYR A 326 -6.20 28.98 20.70
C TYR A 326 -5.63 30.14 21.51
N LEU A 327 -5.99 30.27 22.80
CA LEU A 327 -5.44 31.30 23.70
C LEU A 327 -3.90 31.15 23.80
N VAL A 328 -3.41 29.95 24.08
CA VAL A 328 -1.96 29.68 24.16
C VAL A 328 -1.28 29.94 22.83
N PHE A 329 -1.88 29.50 21.72
CA PHE A 329 -1.34 29.69 20.38
C PHE A 329 -1.24 31.18 20.01
N ILE A 330 -2.28 31.98 20.33
CA ILE A 330 -2.29 33.44 20.09
C ILE A 330 -1.20 34.13 20.92
N ILE A 331 -1.07 33.79 22.20
CA ILE A 331 -0.03 34.36 23.09
C ILE A 331 1.37 34.02 22.55
N LEU A 332 1.64 32.74 22.20
CA LEU A 332 2.93 32.31 21.66
C LEU A 332 3.25 32.98 20.32
N SER A 333 2.26 33.05 19.41
CA SER A 333 2.44 33.66 18.10
C SER A 333 2.67 35.17 18.19
N SER A 334 1.92 35.86 19.04
CA SER A 334 2.10 37.31 19.29
C SER A 334 3.46 37.59 19.89
N ARG A 335 3.90 36.76 20.85
CA ARG A 335 5.23 36.88 21.47
C ARG A 335 6.35 36.60 20.45
N ALA A 336 6.19 35.57 19.65
CA ALA A 336 7.15 35.20 18.59
C ALA A 336 7.29 36.33 17.55
N PHE A 337 6.16 36.87 17.11
CA PHE A 337 6.11 37.98 16.18
C PHE A 337 6.74 39.26 16.75
N TYR A 338 6.43 39.61 18.00
CA TYR A 338 7.03 40.77 18.68
C TYR A 338 8.55 40.63 18.76
N LEU A 339 9.08 39.47 19.18
CA LEU A 339 10.51 39.22 19.27
C LEU A 339 11.21 39.31 17.90
N ALA A 340 10.62 38.71 16.87
CA ALA A 340 11.16 38.69 15.52
C ALA A 340 11.21 40.12 14.90
N THR A 341 10.29 41.01 15.26
CA THR A 341 10.16 42.35 14.68
C THR A 341 10.71 43.47 15.57
N SER A 342 11.13 43.19 16.84
CA SER A 342 11.66 44.18 17.78
C SER A 342 13.13 44.48 17.50
N LYS A 343 13.50 45.75 17.48
CA LYS A 343 14.86 46.33 17.35
C LYS A 343 15.91 45.44 16.66
N GLN A 344 15.94 45.45 15.33
CA GLN A 344 17.09 44.93 14.57
C GLN A 344 18.17 45.97 14.35
N SER A 345 19.44 45.52 14.36
CA SER A 345 20.63 46.39 14.09
C SER A 345 20.51 46.99 12.70
N LYS A 346 20.75 48.31 12.61
CA LYS A 346 20.72 49.13 11.40
C LYS A 346 21.86 48.75 10.44
N ARG A 347 21.75 47.69 9.67
CA ARG A 347 22.52 47.46 8.44
C ARG A 347 21.60 47.72 7.23
N LEU A 348 21.81 48.81 6.55
CA LEU A 348 20.88 49.43 5.60
C LEU A 348 20.62 48.67 4.28
N PHE A 349 21.40 47.65 3.89
CA PHE A 349 21.31 47.07 2.54
C PHE A 349 21.23 45.51 2.48
N ASN A 350 21.46 44.78 3.56
CA ASN A 350 21.25 43.33 3.60
C ASN A 350 20.56 42.97 4.92
N ILE A 351 19.23 42.82 4.88
CA ILE A 351 18.48 42.36 6.04
C ILE A 351 18.60 40.83 6.09
N GLU A 352 19.65 40.37 6.79
CA GLU A 352 19.71 38.98 7.27
C GLU A 352 18.77 38.87 8.45
N ILE A 353 17.92 37.82 8.44
CA ILE A 353 17.08 37.50 9.61
C ILE A 353 18.03 37.19 10.77
N ASP A 354 17.85 37.89 11.90
CA ASP A 354 18.42 37.46 13.15
C ASP A 354 17.73 36.17 13.60
N ILE A 355 18.40 35.05 13.32
CA ILE A 355 17.89 33.73 13.58
C ILE A 355 17.59 33.57 15.06
N GLU A 356 18.42 34.08 15.98
CA GLU A 356 18.20 33.94 17.42
C GLU A 356 16.90 34.62 17.89
N ARG A 357 16.52 35.74 17.28
CA ARG A 357 15.30 36.47 17.60
C ARG A 357 14.09 35.91 16.89
N SER A 358 14.27 35.32 15.71
CA SER A 358 13.21 34.79 14.86
C SER A 358 12.96 33.31 15.08
N ASN A 359 13.81 32.61 15.85
CA ASN A 359 13.77 31.17 16.03
C ASN A 359 12.42 30.66 16.58
N LEU A 360 11.77 31.41 17.46
CA LEU A 360 10.45 31.07 18.00
C LEU A 360 9.37 31.09 16.90
N LEU A 361 9.38 32.12 16.04
CA LEU A 361 8.42 32.24 14.93
C LEU A 361 8.67 31.18 13.84
N ILE A 362 9.94 30.91 13.52
CA ILE A 362 10.33 29.87 12.57
C ILE A 362 9.88 28.49 13.08
N SER A 363 10.01 28.23 14.39
CA SER A 363 9.52 27.00 15.03
C SER A 363 8.01 26.84 14.86
N LEU A 364 7.23 27.90 15.06
CA LEU A 364 5.77 27.87 14.86
C LEU A 364 5.39 27.68 13.40
N ILE A 365 6.11 28.31 12.46
CA ILE A 365 5.94 28.10 11.01
C ILE A 365 6.14 26.63 10.65
N LEU A 366 7.19 25.98 11.19
CA LEU A 366 7.49 24.57 10.96
C LEU A 366 6.50 23.61 11.62
N ILE A 367 5.81 24.00 12.68
CA ILE A 367 4.71 23.22 13.26
C ILE A 367 3.46 23.33 12.38
N VAL A 368 3.07 24.58 12.04
CA VAL A 368 1.76 24.86 11.45
C VAL A 368 1.72 24.51 9.97
N ILE A 369 2.65 25.03 9.16
CA ILE A 369 2.55 24.94 7.69
C ILE A 369 2.59 23.48 7.19
N PRO A 370 3.49 22.60 7.64
CA PRO A 370 3.48 21.20 7.23
C PRO A 370 2.26 20.43 7.72
N PHE A 371 1.61 20.87 8.80
CA PHE A 371 0.43 20.23 9.37
C PHE A 371 -0.87 20.63 8.64
N ILE A 372 -0.95 21.81 8.03
CA ILE A 372 -2.18 22.33 7.40
C ILE A 372 -2.88 21.33 6.46
N PRO A 373 -2.18 20.65 5.52
CA PRO A 373 -2.85 19.72 4.60
C PRO A 373 -3.55 18.54 5.30
N ALA A 374 -3.11 18.18 6.51
CA ALA A 374 -3.61 17.05 7.27
C ALA A 374 -4.54 17.47 8.43
N SER A 375 -4.82 18.77 8.58
CA SER A 375 -5.55 19.32 9.72
C SER A 375 -7.07 19.14 9.66
N ASN A 376 -7.63 18.72 8.53
CA ASN A 376 -9.08 18.76 8.24
C ASN A 376 -9.72 20.15 8.22
N LEU A 377 -8.95 21.24 8.40
CA LEU A 377 -9.50 22.61 8.46
C LEU A 377 -9.83 23.18 7.09
N LEU A 378 -9.01 22.92 6.08
CA LEU A 378 -9.19 23.45 4.71
C LEU A 378 -10.08 22.54 3.87
N PHE A 379 -9.88 21.25 3.96
CA PHE A 379 -10.66 20.21 3.29
C PHE A 379 -10.61 18.91 4.12
N PRO A 380 -11.64 18.06 4.04
CA PRO A 380 -11.64 16.78 4.72
C PRO A 380 -10.54 15.86 4.15
N VAL A 381 -9.88 15.10 5.03
CA VAL A 381 -8.92 14.06 4.64
C VAL A 381 -9.43 12.69 5.08
N GLY A 382 -8.88 11.61 4.51
CA GLY A 382 -9.32 10.23 4.74
C GLY A 382 -8.94 9.64 6.11
N PHE A 383 -8.76 10.47 7.14
CA PHE A 383 -8.53 10.05 8.51
C PHE A 383 -8.93 11.15 9.51
N VAL A 384 -9.24 10.76 10.74
CA VAL A 384 -9.57 11.72 11.80
C VAL A 384 -8.27 12.26 12.44
N LEU A 385 -7.38 11.35 12.84
CA LEU A 385 -6.09 11.64 13.45
C LEU A 385 -5.08 10.57 13.01
N ALA A 386 -3.81 10.94 12.85
CA ALA A 386 -2.72 10.01 12.53
C ALA A 386 -1.43 10.50 13.19
N GLU A 387 -0.68 9.60 13.82
CA GLU A 387 0.55 9.96 14.55
C GLU A 387 1.67 10.32 13.57
N ARG A 388 1.80 9.59 12.48
CA ARG A 388 2.85 9.78 11.46
C ARG A 388 2.88 11.18 10.85
N ILE A 389 1.72 11.85 10.71
CA ILE A 389 1.68 13.22 10.14
C ILE A 389 2.39 14.26 10.99
N LEU A 390 2.56 13.99 12.28
CA LEU A 390 3.27 14.86 13.22
C LEU A 390 4.80 14.72 13.13
N TYR A 391 5.33 13.85 12.27
CA TYR A 391 6.76 13.61 12.12
C TYR A 391 7.51 14.90 11.74
N THR A 392 7.11 15.58 10.65
CA THR A 392 7.71 16.86 10.21
C THR A 392 7.41 18.00 11.19
N PRO A 393 6.15 18.25 11.62
CA PRO A 393 5.83 19.30 12.61
C PRO A 393 6.60 19.19 13.91
N SER A 394 6.93 17.98 14.35
CA SER A 394 7.68 17.77 15.60
C SER A 394 9.10 18.35 15.58
N ILE A 395 9.69 18.66 14.42
CA ILE A 395 10.96 19.40 14.32
C ILE A 395 10.78 20.81 14.90
N GLY A 396 9.73 21.52 14.45
CA GLY A 396 9.39 22.83 15.00
C GLY A 396 9.05 22.77 16.48
N PHE A 397 8.30 21.75 16.90
CA PHE A 397 7.96 21.53 18.31
C PHE A 397 9.21 21.28 19.17
N THR A 398 10.11 20.44 18.74
CA THR A 398 11.38 20.17 19.43
C THR A 398 12.26 21.41 19.52
N THR A 399 12.30 22.22 18.43
CA THR A 399 13.02 23.50 18.43
C THR A 399 12.41 24.47 19.46
N LEU A 400 11.06 24.52 19.55
CA LEU A 400 10.35 25.34 20.54
C LEU A 400 10.71 24.93 21.98
N LEU A 401 10.73 23.61 22.25
CA LEU A 401 11.15 23.09 23.56
C LEU A 401 12.61 23.44 23.88
N ALA A 402 13.51 23.30 22.93
CA ALA A 402 14.92 23.64 23.09
C ALA A 402 15.13 25.12 23.43
N ILE A 403 14.40 26.01 22.73
CA ILE A 403 14.43 27.46 23.01
C ILE A 403 13.91 27.76 24.43
N GLY A 404 12.80 27.12 24.80
CA GLY A 404 12.22 27.26 26.15
C GLY A 404 13.20 26.81 27.23
N TRP A 405 13.79 25.63 27.05
CA TRP A 405 14.79 25.05 27.94
C TRP A 405 16.01 25.99 28.12
N LEU A 406 16.59 26.48 27.01
CA LEU A 406 17.71 27.45 27.08
C LEU A 406 17.35 28.73 27.79
N ARG A 407 16.14 29.28 27.61
CA ARG A 407 15.69 30.50 28.28
C ARG A 407 15.55 30.28 29.79
N ILE A 408 14.98 29.15 30.21
CA ILE A 408 14.87 28.80 31.63
C ILE A 408 16.29 28.62 32.24
N GLN A 409 17.17 27.90 31.53
CA GLN A 409 18.55 27.69 31.95
C GLN A 409 19.29 29.01 32.17
N ASN A 410 19.19 29.92 31.16
CA ASN A 410 19.85 31.23 31.25
C ASN A 410 19.24 32.15 32.30
N TYR A 411 17.94 32.13 32.52
CA TYR A 411 17.25 32.92 33.53
C TYR A 411 17.64 32.48 34.94
N PHE A 412 17.70 31.19 35.22
CA PHE A 412 18.04 30.62 36.51
C PHE A 412 19.50 30.16 36.60
N GLN A 413 20.43 30.75 35.83
CA GLN A 413 21.84 30.34 35.79
C GLN A 413 22.55 30.36 37.14
N ARG A 414 22.06 31.18 38.09
CA ARG A 414 22.61 31.27 39.47
C ARG A 414 22.04 30.23 40.42
N SER A 415 20.93 29.55 40.11
CA SER A 415 20.32 28.55 40.97
C SER A 415 20.73 27.14 40.55
N ARG A 416 21.70 26.55 41.27
CA ARG A 416 22.15 25.17 41.00
C ARG A 416 21.03 24.16 41.12
N PHE A 417 20.09 24.39 42.09
CA PHE A 417 18.95 23.50 42.27
C PHE A 417 18.01 23.48 41.07
N ILE A 418 17.65 24.65 40.51
CA ILE A 418 16.79 24.72 39.32
C ILE A 418 17.49 24.13 38.11
N GLN A 419 18.79 24.37 37.95
CA GLN A 419 19.62 23.75 36.88
C GLN A 419 19.60 22.23 37.01
N PHE A 420 19.76 21.69 38.20
CA PHE A 420 19.70 20.26 38.45
C PHE A 420 18.31 19.69 38.11
N LEU A 421 17.22 20.31 38.58
CA LEU A 421 15.85 19.89 38.30
C LEU A 421 15.56 19.91 36.78
N LEU A 422 15.99 20.95 36.09
CA LEU A 422 15.79 21.07 34.65
C LEU A 422 16.52 19.96 33.89
N ASN A 423 17.78 19.70 34.21
CA ASN A 423 18.55 18.63 33.58
C ASN A 423 18.00 17.25 33.92
N PHE A 424 17.66 17.02 35.21
CA PHE A 424 17.09 15.75 35.66
C PHE A 424 15.75 15.45 35.01
N SER A 425 14.85 16.43 34.92
CA SER A 425 13.56 16.26 34.26
C SER A 425 13.73 15.96 32.75
N THR A 426 14.69 16.59 32.08
CA THR A 426 14.99 16.32 30.67
C THR A 426 15.53 14.90 30.45
N ILE A 427 16.47 14.47 31.32
CA ILE A 427 17.01 13.10 31.26
C ILE A 427 15.90 12.08 31.56
N LEU A 428 15.10 12.30 32.60
CA LEU A 428 13.98 11.42 32.97
C LEU A 428 12.99 11.29 31.80
N MET A 429 12.68 12.40 31.12
CA MET A 429 11.81 12.41 29.96
C MET A 429 12.40 11.60 28.79
N LEU A 430 13.69 11.74 28.50
CA LEU A 430 14.37 10.95 27.47
C LEU A 430 14.34 9.45 27.80
N VAL A 431 14.61 9.08 29.05
CA VAL A 431 14.53 7.68 29.50
C VAL A 431 13.12 7.14 29.34
N THR A 432 12.10 7.89 29.77
CA THR A 432 10.70 7.50 29.65
C THR A 432 10.29 7.33 28.17
N PHE A 433 10.73 8.23 27.29
CA PHE A 433 10.43 8.14 25.86
C PHE A 433 11.15 6.97 25.20
N THR A 434 12.40 6.68 25.62
CA THR A 434 13.13 5.50 25.15
C THR A 434 12.33 4.23 25.42
N PHE A 435 11.90 4.02 26.68
CA PHE A 435 11.07 2.86 27.05
C PHE A 435 9.76 2.82 26.28
N ARG A 436 9.05 3.94 26.22
CA ARG A 436 7.74 3.98 25.55
C ARG A 436 7.83 3.77 24.05
N THR A 437 8.89 4.25 23.39
CA THR A 437 9.14 4.01 21.96
C THR A 437 9.48 2.56 21.72
N TYR A 438 10.34 1.97 22.57
CA TYR A 438 10.68 0.56 22.50
C TYR A 438 9.44 -0.35 22.65
N GLU A 439 8.57 -0.09 23.64
CA GLU A 439 7.30 -0.79 23.80
C GLU A 439 6.39 -0.60 22.58
N ARG A 440 6.29 0.64 22.09
CA ARG A 440 5.42 0.95 20.94
C ARG A 440 5.89 0.27 19.64
N ASN A 441 7.18 0.12 19.42
CA ASN A 441 7.70 -0.64 18.28
C ASN A 441 7.28 -2.11 18.37
N PHE A 442 7.22 -2.68 19.58
CA PHE A 442 6.75 -4.05 19.78
C PHE A 442 5.27 -4.21 19.45
N ASP A 443 4.44 -3.17 19.64
CA ASP A 443 3.04 -3.19 19.19
C ASP A 443 2.95 -3.43 17.66
N TRP A 444 3.93 -2.95 16.88
CA TRP A 444 4.01 -3.08 15.43
C TRP A 444 4.59 -4.42 14.95
N HIS A 445 4.84 -5.38 15.83
CA HIS A 445 5.47 -6.65 15.46
C HIS A 445 4.65 -7.44 14.43
N ASN A 446 3.32 -7.47 14.57
CA ASN A 446 2.40 -8.06 13.61
C ASN A 446 1.00 -7.41 13.71
N ASP A 447 0.11 -7.70 12.77
CA ASP A 447 -1.25 -7.16 12.73
C ASP A 447 -2.01 -7.39 14.06
N LEU A 448 -1.87 -8.57 14.67
CA LEU A 448 -2.62 -8.91 15.90
C LEU A 448 -2.19 -8.06 17.10
N THR A 449 -0.87 -7.92 17.30
CA THR A 449 -0.33 -7.08 18.40
C THR A 449 -0.70 -5.63 18.18
N LEU A 450 -0.61 -5.15 16.93
CA LEU A 450 -0.93 -3.78 16.56
C LEU A 450 -2.40 -3.43 16.86
N PHE A 451 -3.33 -4.26 16.38
CA PHE A 451 -4.75 -3.96 16.56
C PHE A 451 -5.21 -4.20 18.00
N LYS A 452 -4.66 -5.19 18.71
CA LYS A 452 -4.94 -5.38 20.14
C LYS A 452 -4.46 -4.19 20.99
N SER A 453 -3.27 -3.64 20.71
CA SER A 453 -2.79 -2.42 21.39
C SER A 453 -3.69 -1.24 21.08
N GLY A 454 -4.20 -1.13 19.85
CA GLY A 454 -5.17 -0.12 19.45
C GLY A 454 -6.50 -0.21 20.21
N LEU A 455 -7.01 -1.42 20.47
CA LEU A 455 -8.24 -1.64 21.27
C LEU A 455 -8.08 -1.22 22.74
N MET A 456 -6.87 -1.27 23.31
CA MET A 456 -6.63 -0.75 24.67
C MET A 456 -6.82 0.77 24.73
N VAL A 457 -6.62 1.47 23.61
CA VAL A 457 -6.79 2.93 23.51
C VAL A 457 -8.20 3.29 23.02
N ASN A 458 -8.69 2.58 22.01
CA ASN A 458 -9.97 2.84 21.34
C ASN A 458 -10.87 1.59 21.36
N PRO A 459 -11.47 1.21 22.51
CA PRO A 459 -12.25 -0.03 22.64
C PRO A 459 -13.58 -0.02 21.87
N ASN A 460 -13.99 1.10 21.32
CA ASN A 460 -15.21 1.25 20.53
C ASN A 460 -14.95 1.32 19.01
N ASN A 461 -13.71 1.18 18.57
CA ASN A 461 -13.37 1.20 17.15
C ASN A 461 -13.68 -0.17 16.52
N ALA A 462 -14.80 -0.25 15.79
CA ALA A 462 -15.23 -1.46 15.09
C ALA A 462 -14.21 -1.97 14.06
N LYS A 463 -13.48 -1.07 13.39
CA LYS A 463 -12.47 -1.42 12.38
C LYS A 463 -11.31 -2.22 12.95
N LEU A 464 -10.88 -1.92 14.19
CA LEU A 464 -9.82 -2.70 14.86
C LEU A 464 -10.27 -4.13 15.13
N TYR A 465 -11.51 -4.34 15.60
CA TYR A 465 -12.08 -5.69 15.75
C TYR A 465 -12.17 -6.42 14.41
N ASN A 466 -12.63 -5.73 13.36
CA ASN A 466 -12.73 -6.29 12.02
C ASN A 466 -11.34 -6.71 11.47
N ASN A 467 -10.31 -5.89 11.67
CA ASN A 467 -8.94 -6.20 11.25
C ASN A 467 -8.35 -7.41 12.01
N ILE A 468 -8.65 -7.57 13.30
CA ILE A 468 -8.30 -8.78 14.06
C ILE A 468 -9.03 -10.00 13.49
N GLY A 469 -10.31 -9.86 13.13
CA GLY A 469 -11.06 -10.90 12.43
C GLY A 469 -10.38 -11.34 11.14
N HIS A 470 -9.93 -10.39 10.32
CA HIS A 470 -9.17 -10.67 9.09
C HIS A 470 -7.80 -11.33 9.36
N TYR A 471 -7.14 -11.00 10.46
CA TYR A 471 -5.91 -11.68 10.85
C TYR A 471 -6.16 -13.18 11.08
N TYR A 472 -7.20 -13.54 11.85
CA TYR A 472 -7.57 -14.93 12.10
C TYR A 472 -8.10 -15.64 10.85
N GLU A 473 -8.84 -14.92 9.98
CA GLU A 473 -9.31 -15.40 8.69
C GLU A 473 -8.14 -15.86 7.79
N ARG A 474 -7.07 -15.05 7.67
CA ARG A 474 -5.87 -15.39 6.88
C ARG A 474 -5.14 -16.64 7.41
N ARG A 475 -5.26 -16.93 8.71
CA ARG A 475 -4.68 -18.12 9.35
C ARG A 475 -5.58 -19.34 9.27
N GLY A 476 -6.79 -19.21 8.70
CA GLY A 476 -7.79 -20.29 8.67
C GLY A 476 -8.48 -20.55 10.02
N GLU A 477 -8.29 -19.67 11.01
CA GLU A 477 -8.88 -19.75 12.35
C GLU A 477 -10.29 -19.12 12.34
N TRP A 478 -11.19 -19.71 11.56
CA TRP A 478 -12.52 -19.16 11.24
C TRP A 478 -13.41 -18.90 12.46
N SER A 479 -13.29 -19.73 13.51
CA SER A 479 -14.08 -19.56 14.73
C SER A 479 -13.71 -18.30 15.50
N GLU A 480 -12.40 -18.00 15.62
CA GLU A 480 -11.95 -16.76 16.24
C GLU A 480 -12.26 -15.56 15.32
N ALA A 481 -12.13 -15.70 14.01
CA ALA A 481 -12.51 -14.66 13.06
C ALA A 481 -13.98 -14.24 13.24
N ILE A 482 -14.92 -15.19 13.31
CA ILE A 482 -16.35 -14.93 13.55
C ILE A 482 -16.57 -14.17 14.86
N LYS A 483 -15.87 -14.54 15.93
CA LYS A 483 -15.98 -13.86 17.23
C LYS A 483 -15.64 -12.38 17.11
N TYR A 484 -14.50 -12.07 16.48
CA TYR A 484 -14.05 -10.68 16.32
C TYR A 484 -14.91 -9.88 15.33
N PHE A 485 -15.36 -10.49 14.22
CA PHE A 485 -16.31 -9.87 13.31
C PHE A 485 -17.66 -9.55 13.95
N ARG A 486 -18.18 -10.44 14.84
CA ARG A 486 -19.39 -10.13 15.64
C ARG A 486 -19.16 -8.96 16.59
N LEU A 487 -18.01 -8.93 17.30
CA LEU A 487 -17.67 -7.78 18.14
C LEU A 487 -17.59 -6.48 17.34
N ALA A 488 -17.09 -6.53 16.09
CA ALA A 488 -17.08 -5.38 15.20
C ALA A 488 -18.51 -4.92 14.85
N ALA A 489 -19.40 -5.85 14.48
CA ALA A 489 -20.79 -5.57 14.18
C ALA A 489 -21.57 -5.01 15.39
N ASP A 490 -21.29 -5.50 16.60
CA ASP A 490 -21.88 -5.01 17.85
C ASP A 490 -21.44 -3.56 18.16
N LYS A 491 -20.19 -3.17 17.77
CA LYS A 491 -19.68 -1.82 17.98
C LYS A 491 -20.20 -0.81 16.97
N ASP A 492 -20.45 -1.22 15.76
CA ASP A 492 -21.02 -0.37 14.71
C ASP A 492 -22.11 -1.13 13.93
N GLN A 493 -23.36 -0.92 14.34
CA GLN A 493 -24.52 -1.56 13.70
C GLN A 493 -24.84 -0.97 12.30
N GLU A 494 -24.25 0.15 11.92
CA GLU A 494 -24.39 0.72 10.58
C GLU A 494 -23.41 0.06 9.59
N ASP A 495 -22.32 -0.54 10.07
CA ASP A 495 -21.35 -1.27 9.25
C ASP A 495 -21.79 -2.72 9.00
N ILE A 496 -22.44 -2.91 7.87
CA ILE A 496 -22.89 -4.24 7.41
C ILE A 496 -21.68 -5.10 6.95
N GLY A 497 -20.53 -4.51 6.71
CA GLY A 497 -19.32 -5.23 6.25
C GLY A 497 -18.84 -6.28 7.24
N ALA A 498 -18.92 -5.99 8.53
CA ALA A 498 -18.54 -6.94 9.58
C ALA A 498 -19.47 -8.17 9.59
N GLU A 499 -20.79 -7.97 9.46
CA GLU A 499 -21.78 -9.06 9.37
C GLU A 499 -21.57 -9.90 8.10
N LEU A 500 -21.21 -9.26 6.97
CA LEU A 500 -20.86 -9.94 5.73
C LEU A 500 -19.61 -10.84 5.92
N ASN A 501 -18.61 -10.37 6.66
CA ASN A 501 -17.43 -11.16 7.00
C ASN A 501 -17.78 -12.35 7.90
N VAL A 502 -18.74 -12.21 8.83
CA VAL A 502 -19.29 -13.35 9.62
C VAL A 502 -19.91 -14.37 8.67
N ALA A 503 -20.78 -13.96 7.74
CA ALA A 503 -21.42 -14.87 6.80
C ALA A 503 -20.39 -15.62 5.93
N ARG A 504 -19.37 -14.93 5.41
CA ARG A 504 -18.29 -15.55 4.65
C ARG A 504 -17.52 -16.59 5.47
N SER A 505 -17.20 -16.28 6.73
CA SER A 505 -16.51 -17.19 7.62
C SER A 505 -17.38 -18.42 8.00
N LEU A 506 -18.69 -18.24 8.16
CA LEU A 506 -19.64 -19.34 8.36
C LEU A 506 -19.69 -20.29 7.15
N ILE A 507 -19.67 -19.77 5.93
CA ILE A 507 -19.59 -20.56 4.70
C ILE A 507 -18.31 -21.41 4.70
N ARG A 508 -17.17 -20.84 5.08
CA ARG A 508 -15.89 -21.57 5.18
C ARG A 508 -15.91 -22.69 6.23
N LEU A 509 -16.66 -22.51 7.31
CA LEU A 509 -16.90 -23.56 8.33
C LEU A 509 -17.98 -24.56 7.95
N ASN A 510 -18.50 -24.50 6.73
CA ASN A 510 -19.62 -25.33 6.24
C ASN A 510 -20.92 -25.19 7.06
N ARG A 511 -21.10 -24.05 7.76
CA ARG A 511 -22.31 -23.67 8.48
C ARG A 511 -23.25 -22.91 7.55
N LEU A 512 -23.67 -23.59 6.46
CA LEU A 512 -24.34 -22.95 5.32
C LEU A 512 -25.70 -22.34 5.68
N LYS A 513 -26.47 -23.02 6.53
CA LYS A 513 -27.78 -22.51 6.96
C LYS A 513 -27.67 -21.23 7.78
N ASP A 514 -26.74 -21.19 8.74
CA ASP A 514 -26.54 -20.00 9.56
C ASP A 514 -26.08 -18.80 8.73
N ALA A 515 -25.24 -19.05 7.70
CA ALA A 515 -24.80 -18.04 6.77
C ALA A 515 -25.96 -17.51 5.90
N GLU A 516 -26.82 -18.40 5.41
CA GLU A 516 -27.99 -18.04 4.62
C GLU A 516 -28.97 -17.20 5.43
N ASP A 517 -29.31 -17.62 6.65
CA ASP A 517 -30.22 -16.91 7.55
C ASP A 517 -29.69 -15.49 7.86
N LEU A 518 -28.37 -15.38 8.13
CA LEU A 518 -27.74 -14.09 8.38
C LEU A 518 -27.81 -13.18 7.13
N LEU A 519 -27.47 -13.68 5.95
CA LEU A 519 -27.47 -12.89 4.71
C LEU A 519 -28.88 -12.42 4.34
N TRP A 520 -29.91 -13.25 4.56
CA TRP A 520 -31.32 -12.84 4.40
C TRP A 520 -31.73 -11.74 5.39
N ALA A 521 -31.24 -11.80 6.64
CA ALA A 521 -31.51 -10.76 7.65
C ALA A 521 -30.86 -9.41 7.31
N ILE A 522 -29.66 -9.43 6.69
CA ILE A 522 -28.91 -8.23 6.33
C ILE A 522 -29.47 -7.55 5.06
N LYS A 523 -29.91 -8.34 4.08
CA LYS A 523 -30.34 -7.85 2.75
C LYS A 523 -31.34 -6.68 2.78
N PRO A 524 -32.41 -6.65 3.61
CA PRO A 524 -33.34 -5.52 3.67
C PRO A 524 -32.69 -4.21 4.15
N ARG A 525 -31.72 -4.29 5.09
CA ARG A 525 -31.01 -3.12 5.65
C ARG A 525 -30.21 -2.41 4.56
N VAL A 526 -29.55 -3.19 3.67
CA VAL A 526 -28.79 -2.64 2.54
C VAL A 526 -29.72 -1.97 1.53
N ARG A 527 -30.84 -2.58 1.21
CA ARG A 527 -31.84 -1.99 0.28
C ARG A 527 -32.30 -0.62 0.76
N THR A 528 -32.47 -0.44 2.06
CA THR A 528 -32.81 0.87 2.67
C THR A 528 -31.66 1.87 2.54
N SER A 529 -30.41 1.41 2.64
CA SER A 529 -29.21 2.27 2.50
C SER A 529 -28.98 2.68 1.03
N ILE A 530 -29.28 1.83 0.05
CA ILE A 530 -29.27 2.14 -1.39
C ILE A 530 -30.22 3.30 -1.69
N LEU A 531 -31.45 3.24 -1.18
CA LEU A 531 -32.47 4.29 -1.35
C LEU A 531 -32.08 5.63 -0.73
N LYS A 532 -31.18 5.63 0.27
CA LYS A 532 -30.65 6.83 0.93
C LYS A 532 -29.34 7.37 0.33
N ASN A 533 -28.93 6.94 -0.87
CA ASN A 533 -27.65 7.29 -1.52
C ASN A 533 -26.38 6.97 -0.68
N ARG A 534 -26.45 5.98 0.22
CA ARG A 534 -25.34 5.61 1.12
C ARG A 534 -24.67 4.29 0.71
N MET A 535 -24.82 3.85 -0.53
CA MET A 535 -24.34 2.54 -0.96
C MET A 535 -22.81 2.48 -1.01
N VAL A 536 -22.23 1.58 -0.22
CA VAL A 536 -20.87 1.08 -0.42
C VAL A 536 -20.95 -0.04 -1.45
N PRO A 537 -20.23 0.01 -2.59
CA PRO A 537 -20.30 -1.01 -3.65
C PRO A 537 -20.11 -2.44 -3.15
N GLN A 538 -19.32 -2.61 -2.09
CA GLN A 538 -19.04 -3.89 -1.44
C GLN A 538 -20.30 -4.56 -0.85
N TYR A 539 -21.34 -3.83 -0.53
CA TYR A 539 -22.58 -4.41 0.03
C TYR A 539 -23.36 -5.24 -0.98
N LEU A 540 -23.15 -5.06 -2.29
CA LEU A 540 -23.70 -5.94 -3.33
C LEU A 540 -23.19 -7.38 -3.20
N ASN A 541 -22.07 -7.60 -2.55
CA ASN A 541 -21.55 -8.93 -2.25
C ASN A 541 -22.50 -9.77 -1.36
N ILE A 542 -23.47 -9.16 -0.68
CA ILE A 542 -24.49 -9.89 0.07
C ILE A 542 -25.34 -10.72 -0.89
N TRP A 543 -25.81 -10.13 -1.98
CA TRP A 543 -26.56 -10.84 -3.03
C TRP A 543 -25.71 -11.90 -3.69
N ILE A 544 -24.44 -11.58 -4.00
CA ILE A 544 -23.51 -12.51 -4.64
C ILE A 544 -23.25 -13.72 -3.73
N ASN A 545 -22.92 -13.50 -2.46
CA ASN A 545 -22.66 -14.60 -1.52
C ASN A 545 -23.92 -15.43 -1.26
N LEU A 546 -25.09 -14.78 -1.15
CA LEU A 546 -26.37 -15.46 -0.98
C LEU A 546 -26.72 -16.31 -2.21
N ALA A 547 -26.60 -15.74 -3.41
CA ALA A 547 -26.83 -16.44 -4.66
C ALA A 547 -25.85 -17.60 -4.85
N HIS A 548 -24.57 -17.40 -4.54
CA HIS A 548 -23.57 -18.47 -4.58
C HIS A 548 -23.93 -19.62 -3.64
N LEU A 549 -24.28 -19.31 -2.39
CA LEU A 549 -24.67 -20.30 -1.38
C LEU A 549 -25.92 -21.08 -1.81
N ILE A 550 -26.97 -20.38 -2.30
CA ILE A 550 -28.20 -21.00 -2.79
C ILE A 550 -27.92 -21.85 -4.04
N SER A 551 -27.01 -21.43 -4.91
CA SER A 551 -26.64 -22.17 -6.11
C SER A 551 -25.99 -23.53 -5.85
N MET A 552 -25.51 -23.79 -4.63
CA MET A 552 -25.02 -25.11 -4.25
C MET A 552 -26.15 -26.16 -4.26
N ASN A 553 -27.40 -25.73 -4.07
CA ASN A 553 -28.58 -26.60 -4.20
C ASN A 553 -29.15 -26.51 -5.62
N GLN A 554 -29.09 -27.62 -6.35
CA GLN A 554 -29.56 -27.67 -7.73
C GLN A 554 -31.06 -27.36 -7.90
N THR A 555 -31.88 -27.55 -6.89
CA THR A 555 -33.31 -27.26 -6.95
C THR A 555 -33.60 -25.73 -6.84
N ARG A 556 -32.65 -24.93 -6.35
CA ARG A 556 -32.82 -23.51 -6.09
C ARG A 556 -32.04 -22.61 -7.07
N LEU A 557 -31.53 -23.15 -8.19
CA LEU A 557 -30.74 -22.40 -9.17
C LEU A 557 -31.48 -21.19 -9.76
N HIS A 558 -32.83 -21.22 -9.84
CA HIS A 558 -33.61 -20.09 -10.31
C HIS A 558 -33.62 -18.92 -9.30
N GLU A 559 -33.67 -19.24 -8.02
CA GLU A 559 -33.57 -18.23 -6.96
C GLU A 559 -32.21 -17.51 -6.97
N ALA A 560 -31.12 -18.29 -7.17
CA ALA A 560 -29.79 -17.72 -7.33
C ALA A 560 -29.69 -16.82 -8.57
N GLU A 561 -30.29 -17.21 -9.70
CA GLU A 561 -30.34 -16.40 -10.92
C GLU A 561 -31.03 -15.05 -10.68
N ASN A 562 -32.18 -15.07 -10.03
CA ASN A 562 -32.91 -13.84 -9.69
C ASN A 562 -32.08 -12.87 -8.81
N LEU A 563 -31.32 -13.43 -7.87
CA LEU A 563 -30.44 -12.61 -7.01
C LEU A 563 -29.31 -11.94 -7.81
N TYR A 564 -28.67 -12.67 -8.73
CA TYR A 564 -27.64 -12.08 -9.59
C TYR A 564 -28.21 -11.00 -10.54
N GLN A 565 -29.41 -11.26 -11.09
CA GLN A 565 -30.09 -10.28 -11.93
C GLN A 565 -30.51 -9.03 -11.11
N GLU A 566 -30.96 -9.18 -9.86
CA GLU A 566 -31.26 -8.07 -8.96
C GLU A 566 -30.02 -7.17 -8.79
N VAL A 567 -28.82 -7.74 -8.61
CA VAL A 567 -27.56 -6.97 -8.56
C VAL A 567 -27.36 -6.16 -9.84
N LEU A 568 -27.55 -6.78 -11.01
CA LEU A 568 -27.35 -6.14 -12.31
C LEU A 568 -28.40 -5.05 -12.62
N THR A 569 -29.60 -5.11 -12.01
CA THR A 569 -30.59 -4.03 -12.08
C THR A 569 -30.20 -2.85 -11.19
N ILE A 570 -29.55 -3.10 -10.05
CA ILE A 570 -29.06 -2.05 -9.13
C ILE A 570 -27.82 -1.38 -9.72
N ARG A 571 -26.90 -2.19 -10.22
CA ARG A 571 -25.61 -1.75 -10.77
C ARG A 571 -25.22 -2.56 -12.01
N SER A 572 -25.49 -2.01 -13.18
CA SER A 572 -25.32 -2.69 -14.46
C SER A 572 -23.88 -2.94 -14.89
N ASP A 573 -22.89 -2.36 -14.22
CA ASP A 573 -21.46 -2.52 -14.46
C ASP A 573 -20.76 -3.40 -13.41
N PHE A 574 -21.54 -4.12 -12.54
CA PHE A 574 -20.97 -4.96 -11.48
C PHE A 574 -20.48 -6.31 -12.03
N VAL A 575 -19.17 -6.37 -12.30
CA VAL A 575 -18.50 -7.47 -13.02
C VAL A 575 -18.68 -8.83 -12.31
N ASP A 576 -18.57 -8.87 -10.99
CA ASP A 576 -18.68 -10.14 -10.23
C ASP A 576 -20.05 -10.81 -10.40
N ALA A 577 -21.12 -10.01 -10.59
CA ALA A 577 -22.44 -10.56 -10.86
C ALA A 577 -22.53 -11.24 -12.24
N TYR A 578 -21.88 -10.67 -13.27
CA TYR A 578 -21.82 -11.28 -14.59
C TYR A 578 -21.02 -12.60 -14.58
N ILE A 579 -19.86 -12.61 -13.91
CA ILE A 579 -19.01 -13.82 -13.81
C ILE A 579 -19.80 -14.95 -13.15
N ASN A 580 -20.37 -14.70 -11.98
CA ASN A 580 -21.11 -15.73 -11.25
C ASN A 580 -22.41 -16.15 -11.95
N LEU A 581 -23.11 -15.22 -12.62
CA LEU A 581 -24.31 -15.55 -13.42
C LEU A 581 -23.95 -16.40 -14.65
N GLY A 582 -22.85 -16.09 -15.33
CA GLY A 582 -22.35 -16.90 -16.43
C GLY A 582 -21.97 -18.32 -15.97
N GLU A 583 -21.30 -18.46 -14.84
CA GLU A 583 -21.02 -19.77 -14.23
C GLU A 583 -22.32 -20.54 -13.87
N LEU A 584 -23.32 -19.84 -13.35
CA LEU A 584 -24.63 -20.42 -13.07
C LEU A 584 -25.28 -20.96 -14.36
N TYR A 585 -25.21 -20.21 -15.45
CA TYR A 585 -25.73 -20.67 -16.75
C TYR A 585 -24.95 -21.88 -17.29
N ILE A 586 -23.63 -21.93 -17.11
CA ILE A 586 -22.84 -23.14 -17.44
C ILE A 586 -23.33 -24.35 -16.65
N ARG A 587 -23.58 -24.23 -15.33
CA ARG A 587 -24.14 -25.33 -14.50
C ARG A 587 -25.54 -25.75 -14.95
N LYS A 588 -26.35 -24.81 -15.42
CA LYS A 588 -27.68 -25.07 -16.01
C LYS A 588 -27.58 -25.60 -17.44
N ARG A 589 -26.40 -25.76 -18.02
CA ARG A 589 -26.12 -26.12 -19.43
C ARG A 589 -26.73 -25.15 -20.45
N LEU A 590 -26.93 -23.89 -20.06
CA LEU A 590 -27.44 -22.81 -20.90
C LEU A 590 -26.26 -22.01 -21.50
N PHE A 591 -25.46 -22.66 -22.33
CA PHE A 591 -24.18 -22.13 -22.81
C PHE A 591 -24.31 -20.85 -23.63
N ASP A 592 -25.41 -20.69 -24.42
CA ASP A 592 -25.68 -19.46 -25.17
C ASP A 592 -25.89 -18.26 -24.25
N GLN A 593 -26.64 -18.45 -23.15
CA GLN A 593 -26.86 -17.39 -22.15
C GLN A 593 -25.57 -17.08 -21.37
N ALA A 594 -24.75 -18.08 -21.09
CA ALA A 594 -23.45 -17.89 -20.46
C ALA A 594 -22.55 -17.02 -21.35
N GLN A 595 -22.42 -17.34 -22.63
CA GLN A 595 -21.66 -16.58 -23.62
C GLN A 595 -22.14 -15.13 -23.70
N GLU A 596 -23.44 -14.90 -23.88
CA GLU A 596 -24.04 -13.57 -23.95
C GLU A 596 -23.78 -12.75 -22.66
N THR A 597 -23.81 -13.41 -21.50
CA THR A 597 -23.56 -12.79 -20.19
C THR A 597 -22.11 -12.30 -20.07
N TYR A 598 -21.12 -13.10 -20.49
CA TYR A 598 -19.72 -12.70 -20.49
C TYR A 598 -19.42 -11.61 -21.51
N GLU A 599 -20.01 -11.65 -22.71
CA GLU A 599 -19.90 -10.61 -23.72
C GLU A 599 -20.48 -9.28 -23.22
N LYS A 600 -21.62 -9.30 -22.54
CA LYS A 600 -22.20 -8.12 -21.87
C LYS A 600 -21.27 -7.57 -20.77
N ALA A 601 -20.60 -8.43 -20.02
CA ALA A 601 -19.63 -8.00 -19.02
C ALA A 601 -18.49 -7.19 -19.65
N LEU A 602 -17.92 -7.69 -20.76
CA LEU A 602 -16.84 -7.00 -21.48
C LEU A 602 -17.29 -5.66 -22.09
N GLN A 603 -18.54 -5.55 -22.53
CA GLN A 603 -19.09 -4.33 -23.15
C GLN A 603 -19.42 -3.25 -22.11
N ARG A 604 -19.98 -3.62 -20.98
CA ARG A 604 -20.52 -2.68 -19.98
C ARG A 604 -19.51 -2.22 -18.95
N ALA A 605 -18.55 -3.02 -18.57
CA ALA A 605 -17.57 -2.70 -17.57
C ALA A 605 -16.37 -1.95 -18.18
N ARG A 606 -16.46 -0.62 -18.26
CA ARG A 606 -15.43 0.25 -18.87
C ARG A 606 -14.08 0.24 -18.14
N HIS A 607 -14.03 -0.12 -16.85
CA HIS A 607 -12.84 -0.11 -15.99
C HIS A 607 -12.72 -1.45 -15.25
N ILE A 608 -12.67 -2.54 -16.02
CA ILE A 608 -12.43 -3.87 -15.43
C ILE A 608 -10.96 -3.96 -15.03
N ASP A 609 -10.70 -4.42 -13.82
CA ASP A 609 -9.39 -4.89 -13.40
C ASP A 609 -8.86 -5.96 -14.35
N ASP A 610 -7.57 -5.91 -14.68
CA ASP A 610 -6.95 -6.83 -15.63
C ASP A 610 -7.14 -8.30 -15.25
N GLY A 611 -7.09 -8.63 -13.94
CA GLY A 611 -7.36 -9.98 -13.45
C GLY A 611 -8.78 -10.45 -13.81
N LYS A 612 -9.79 -9.66 -13.47
CA LYS A 612 -11.19 -10.00 -13.81
C LYS A 612 -11.46 -10.04 -15.31
N ARG A 613 -10.79 -9.19 -16.09
CA ARG A 613 -10.89 -9.22 -17.56
C ARG A 613 -10.33 -10.52 -18.12
N ALA A 614 -9.20 -10.98 -17.59
CA ALA A 614 -8.64 -12.28 -17.95
C ALA A 614 -9.59 -13.42 -17.59
N ASP A 615 -10.19 -13.41 -16.38
CA ASP A 615 -11.18 -14.40 -15.95
C ASP A 615 -12.41 -14.44 -16.88
N ILE A 616 -12.91 -13.29 -17.33
CA ILE A 616 -14.06 -13.22 -18.24
C ILE A 616 -13.71 -13.85 -19.59
N HIS A 617 -12.57 -13.52 -20.20
CA HIS A 617 -12.14 -14.14 -21.46
C HIS A 617 -11.93 -15.64 -21.31
N TYR A 618 -11.32 -16.07 -20.19
CA TYR A 618 -11.19 -17.49 -19.86
C TYR A 618 -12.57 -18.18 -19.79
N ASN A 619 -13.50 -17.64 -19.01
CA ASN A 619 -14.84 -18.21 -18.84
C ASN A 619 -15.65 -18.20 -20.13
N LEU A 620 -15.48 -17.17 -20.97
CA LEU A 620 -16.07 -17.10 -22.32
C LEU A 620 -15.55 -18.24 -23.20
N ALA A 621 -14.26 -18.50 -23.20
CA ALA A 621 -13.64 -19.61 -23.91
C ALA A 621 -14.18 -20.96 -23.44
N ILE A 622 -14.32 -21.14 -22.10
CA ILE A 622 -14.91 -22.36 -21.51
C ILE A 622 -16.37 -22.54 -21.94
N ALA A 623 -17.18 -21.47 -21.89
CA ALA A 623 -18.59 -21.54 -22.33
C ALA A 623 -18.71 -21.94 -23.79
N LYS A 624 -17.90 -21.36 -24.70
CA LYS A 624 -17.83 -21.72 -26.14
C LYS A 624 -17.37 -23.17 -26.32
N SER A 625 -16.36 -23.63 -25.57
CA SER A 625 -15.86 -25.02 -25.64
C SER A 625 -16.91 -26.02 -25.20
N LEU A 626 -17.59 -25.79 -24.09
CA LEU A 626 -18.66 -26.67 -23.60
C LEU A 626 -19.87 -26.67 -24.52
N LYS A 627 -20.23 -25.53 -25.13
CA LYS A 627 -21.26 -25.46 -26.14
C LYS A 627 -20.94 -26.37 -27.33
N LEU A 628 -19.70 -26.30 -27.85
CA LEU A 628 -19.21 -27.14 -28.93
C LEU A 628 -19.27 -28.65 -28.59
N ASP A 629 -18.85 -29.01 -27.37
CA ASP A 629 -18.79 -30.41 -26.93
C ASP A 629 -20.19 -31.02 -26.69
N HIS A 630 -21.20 -30.20 -26.36
CA HIS A 630 -22.57 -30.64 -26.07
C HIS A 630 -23.54 -30.49 -27.25
N GLN A 631 -23.12 -29.95 -28.41
CA GLN A 631 -23.98 -29.88 -29.59
C GLN A 631 -24.25 -31.28 -30.16
N GLN A 632 -25.56 -31.60 -30.36
CA GLN A 632 -26.00 -32.90 -30.95
C GLN A 632 -25.47 -33.12 -32.36
N GLN A 633 -25.36 -32.05 -33.15
CA GLN A 633 -24.69 -32.04 -34.45
C GLN A 633 -23.43 -31.16 -34.39
N LYS A 634 -22.29 -31.83 -34.30
CA LYS A 634 -21.01 -31.10 -34.31
C LYS A 634 -20.79 -30.42 -35.66
N PRO A 635 -20.46 -29.13 -35.69
CA PRO A 635 -20.10 -28.48 -36.93
C PRO A 635 -18.90 -29.18 -37.57
N SER A 636 -18.90 -29.32 -38.88
CA SER A 636 -17.82 -29.99 -39.64
C SER A 636 -17.03 -29.02 -40.50
N GLY A 637 -15.81 -29.36 -40.84
CA GLY A 637 -14.99 -28.64 -41.79
C GLY A 637 -14.57 -27.23 -41.29
N SER A 638 -14.65 -26.22 -42.13
CA SER A 638 -14.16 -24.86 -41.85
C SER A 638 -14.87 -24.17 -40.70
N LYS A 639 -16.15 -24.48 -40.43
CA LYS A 639 -16.92 -23.89 -39.33
C LYS A 639 -16.43 -24.37 -37.96
N LEU A 640 -16.05 -25.64 -37.85
CA LEU A 640 -15.46 -26.18 -36.62
C LEU A 640 -14.09 -25.53 -36.36
N GLY A 641 -13.29 -25.41 -37.42
CA GLY A 641 -11.99 -24.74 -37.31
C GLY A 641 -12.08 -23.29 -36.87
N SER A 642 -13.03 -22.51 -37.40
CA SER A 642 -13.26 -21.13 -36.99
C SER A 642 -13.61 -21.03 -35.48
N LEU A 643 -14.50 -21.89 -34.97
CA LEU A 643 -14.90 -21.91 -33.59
C LEU A 643 -13.72 -22.28 -32.62
N LEU A 644 -12.91 -23.27 -33.01
CA LEU A 644 -11.72 -23.63 -32.22
C LEU A 644 -10.70 -22.47 -32.17
N THR A 645 -10.56 -21.73 -33.29
CA THR A 645 -9.69 -20.55 -33.35
C THR A 645 -10.21 -19.42 -32.44
N GLU A 646 -11.52 -19.15 -32.43
CA GLU A 646 -12.12 -18.16 -31.53
C GLU A 646 -11.90 -18.51 -30.04
N ILE A 647 -12.07 -19.79 -29.67
CA ILE A 647 -11.80 -20.24 -28.29
C ILE A 647 -10.32 -20.04 -27.94
N ALA A 648 -9.40 -20.36 -28.85
CA ALA A 648 -7.98 -20.16 -28.66
C ALA A 648 -7.62 -18.66 -28.49
N GLN A 649 -8.24 -17.78 -29.31
CA GLN A 649 -8.05 -16.34 -29.19
C GLN A 649 -8.48 -15.78 -27.83
N ASP A 650 -9.65 -16.18 -27.32
CA ASP A 650 -10.10 -15.77 -25.97
C ASP A 650 -9.13 -16.23 -24.88
N LEU A 651 -8.62 -17.49 -24.96
CA LEU A 651 -7.59 -17.98 -24.02
C LEU A 651 -6.28 -17.21 -24.13
N MET A 652 -5.81 -16.88 -25.34
CA MET A 652 -4.61 -16.07 -25.54
C MET A 652 -4.77 -14.66 -24.98
N ILE A 653 -5.92 -14.00 -25.19
CA ILE A 653 -6.22 -12.69 -24.59
C ILE A 653 -6.17 -12.77 -23.07
N ALA A 654 -6.76 -13.82 -22.47
CA ALA A 654 -6.68 -14.03 -21.02
C ALA A 654 -5.23 -14.15 -20.51
N ILE A 655 -4.38 -14.88 -21.25
CA ILE A 655 -2.95 -15.08 -20.92
C ILE A 655 -2.15 -13.79 -21.13
N ASP A 656 -2.42 -13.02 -22.18
CA ASP A 656 -1.73 -11.74 -22.45
C ASP A 656 -2.03 -10.71 -21.37
N ILE A 657 -3.27 -10.69 -20.87
CA ILE A 657 -3.69 -9.81 -19.78
C ILE A 657 -3.09 -10.27 -18.44
N ASN A 658 -3.17 -11.57 -18.15
CA ASN A 658 -2.64 -12.18 -16.95
C ASN A 658 -1.75 -13.39 -17.28
N ARG A 659 -0.44 -13.15 -17.37
CA ARG A 659 0.56 -14.19 -17.70
C ARG A 659 0.65 -15.32 -16.69
N GLU A 660 0.06 -15.13 -15.50
CA GLU A 660 0.00 -16.14 -14.44
C GLU A 660 -1.37 -16.86 -14.37
N HIS A 661 -2.24 -16.68 -15.36
CA HIS A 661 -3.54 -17.35 -15.40
C HIS A 661 -3.39 -18.84 -15.76
N ARG A 662 -3.15 -19.64 -14.73
CA ARG A 662 -2.85 -21.09 -14.82
C ARG A 662 -3.83 -21.86 -15.70
N GLU A 663 -5.12 -21.69 -15.44
CA GLU A 663 -6.19 -22.44 -16.09
C GLU A 663 -6.29 -22.12 -17.59
N ALA A 664 -6.10 -20.86 -17.96
CA ALA A 664 -6.08 -20.45 -19.38
C ALA A 664 -4.91 -21.07 -20.15
N ILE A 665 -3.71 -21.08 -19.54
CA ILE A 665 -2.50 -21.66 -20.15
C ILE A 665 -2.69 -23.17 -20.40
N ILE A 666 -3.20 -23.90 -19.40
CA ILE A 666 -3.43 -25.35 -19.52
C ILE A 666 -4.52 -25.63 -20.56
N ASN A 667 -5.64 -24.90 -20.52
CA ASN A 667 -6.76 -25.14 -21.46
C ASN A 667 -6.40 -24.80 -22.89
N LEU A 668 -5.54 -23.78 -23.13
CA LEU A 668 -5.00 -23.51 -24.45
C LEU A 668 -4.15 -24.68 -24.96
N ALA A 669 -3.24 -25.19 -24.13
CA ALA A 669 -2.42 -26.34 -24.53
C ALA A 669 -3.27 -27.59 -24.85
N ILE A 670 -4.30 -27.86 -24.06
CA ILE A 670 -5.24 -28.98 -24.29
C ILE A 670 -6.07 -28.76 -25.57
N LEU A 671 -6.53 -27.51 -25.82
CA LEU A 671 -7.33 -27.19 -27.02
C LEU A 671 -6.52 -27.42 -28.32
N LEU A 672 -5.22 -27.07 -28.30
CA LEU A 672 -4.31 -27.23 -29.45
C LEU A 672 -3.98 -28.69 -29.77
N GLN A 673 -4.22 -29.62 -28.86
CA GLN A 673 -4.05 -31.06 -29.05
C GLN A 673 -5.26 -31.69 -29.78
N ARG A 674 -6.37 -30.97 -30.01
CA ARG A 674 -7.52 -31.49 -30.75
C ARG A 674 -7.18 -31.72 -32.22
N PRO A 675 -7.40 -32.91 -32.81
CA PRO A 675 -7.06 -33.20 -34.24
C PRO A 675 -7.74 -32.29 -35.24
N GLN A 676 -8.85 -31.66 -34.84
CA GLN A 676 -9.67 -30.80 -35.67
C GLN A 676 -9.21 -29.33 -35.65
N PHE A 677 -8.17 -28.98 -34.91
CA PHE A 677 -7.65 -27.61 -34.89
C PHE A 677 -7.03 -27.24 -36.24
N PRO A 678 -7.34 -26.05 -36.84
CA PRO A 678 -6.87 -25.67 -38.16
C PRO A 678 -5.35 -25.62 -38.27
N SER A 679 -4.79 -26.18 -39.34
CA SER A 679 -3.34 -26.25 -39.57
C SER A 679 -2.67 -24.89 -39.91
N ASN A 680 -3.42 -23.94 -40.47
CA ASN A 680 -2.87 -22.70 -41.02
C ASN A 680 -2.19 -21.77 -39.98
N ASN A 681 -2.63 -21.78 -38.70
CA ASN A 681 -2.06 -20.96 -37.65
C ASN A 681 -1.56 -21.80 -36.45
N GLN A 682 -1.53 -23.11 -36.58
CA GLN A 682 -1.30 -24.03 -35.48
C GLN A 682 0.08 -23.84 -34.84
N ASN A 683 1.10 -23.55 -35.63
CA ASN A 683 2.47 -23.36 -35.12
C ASN A 683 2.62 -22.05 -34.30
N GLU A 684 1.94 -20.99 -34.69
CA GLU A 684 1.94 -19.71 -33.93
C GLU A 684 1.28 -19.88 -32.56
N TYR A 685 0.10 -20.48 -32.51
CA TYR A 685 -0.61 -20.76 -31.26
C TYR A 685 0.16 -21.71 -30.36
N ARG A 686 0.79 -22.76 -30.88
CA ARG A 686 1.62 -23.70 -30.13
C ARG A 686 2.86 -23.02 -29.56
N THR A 687 3.53 -22.16 -30.35
CA THR A 687 4.68 -21.39 -29.87
C THR A 687 4.30 -20.46 -28.73
N PHE A 688 3.15 -19.79 -28.84
CA PHE A 688 2.60 -18.95 -27.79
C PHE A 688 2.32 -19.78 -26.51
N ALA A 689 1.65 -20.91 -26.63
CA ALA A 689 1.34 -21.79 -25.50
C ALA A 689 2.61 -22.30 -24.79
N ILE A 690 3.65 -22.71 -25.55
CA ILE A 690 4.92 -23.15 -24.97
C ILE A 690 5.61 -22.01 -24.21
N ASN A 691 5.62 -20.79 -24.78
CA ASN A 691 6.25 -19.65 -24.12
C ASN A 691 5.51 -19.29 -22.81
N ALA A 692 4.18 -19.35 -22.81
CA ALA A 692 3.37 -19.15 -21.61
C ALA A 692 3.62 -20.22 -20.54
N LEU A 693 3.63 -21.51 -20.94
CA LEU A 693 3.92 -22.63 -20.06
C LEU A 693 5.34 -22.53 -19.46
N ARG A 694 6.34 -22.20 -20.27
CA ARG A 694 7.72 -22.01 -19.80
C ARG A 694 7.87 -20.84 -18.86
N SER A 695 7.20 -19.73 -19.15
CA SER A 695 7.20 -18.54 -18.29
C SER A 695 6.60 -18.86 -16.91
N TYR A 696 5.46 -19.50 -16.87
CA TYR A 696 4.79 -19.90 -15.63
C TYR A 696 5.61 -20.95 -14.86
N SER A 697 6.20 -21.94 -15.53
CA SER A 697 6.99 -23.00 -14.92
C SER A 697 8.28 -22.50 -14.26
N ARG A 698 8.80 -21.34 -14.64
CA ARG A 698 9.97 -20.73 -13.96
C ARG A 698 9.68 -20.25 -12.57
N SER A 699 8.44 -19.78 -12.32
CA SER A 699 7.99 -19.30 -11.01
C SER A 699 7.32 -20.41 -10.18
N ASN A 700 6.67 -21.38 -10.85
CA ASN A 700 5.88 -22.44 -10.22
C ASN A 700 6.11 -23.78 -10.92
N GLU A 701 7.10 -24.54 -10.47
CA GLU A 701 7.43 -25.82 -11.08
C GLU A 701 6.41 -26.90 -10.68
N LEU A 702 5.51 -27.24 -11.61
CA LEU A 702 4.47 -28.25 -11.44
C LEU A 702 4.60 -29.34 -12.53
N GLU A 703 4.34 -30.59 -12.15
CA GLU A 703 4.42 -31.76 -13.03
C GLU A 703 3.50 -31.64 -14.25
N SER A 704 2.29 -31.06 -14.08
CA SER A 704 1.31 -30.87 -15.15
C SER A 704 1.78 -29.88 -16.21
N PHE A 705 2.54 -28.83 -15.83
CA PHE A 705 3.09 -27.87 -16.80
C PHE A 705 4.23 -28.49 -17.61
N GLN A 706 5.13 -29.21 -16.96
CA GLN A 706 6.21 -29.94 -17.64
C GLN A 706 5.64 -30.95 -18.62
N PHE A 707 4.59 -31.68 -18.24
CA PHE A 707 3.89 -32.61 -19.10
C PHE A 707 3.27 -31.92 -20.35
N ASN A 708 2.55 -30.81 -20.15
CA ASN A 708 1.92 -30.09 -21.26
C ASN A 708 2.92 -29.44 -22.21
N ILE A 709 4.08 -28.96 -21.70
CA ILE A 709 5.19 -28.50 -22.55
C ILE A 709 5.66 -29.64 -23.45
N ALA A 710 5.91 -30.81 -22.88
CA ALA A 710 6.37 -31.97 -23.63
C ALA A 710 5.40 -32.41 -24.74
N ILE A 711 4.10 -32.50 -24.42
CA ILE A 711 3.07 -32.84 -25.41
C ILE A 711 3.00 -31.78 -26.54
N THR A 712 3.00 -30.49 -26.20
CA THR A 712 2.95 -29.42 -27.20
C THR A 712 4.19 -29.44 -28.13
N LEU A 713 5.37 -29.75 -27.58
CA LEU A 713 6.59 -29.92 -28.36
C LEU A 713 6.49 -31.11 -29.32
N LEU A 714 5.89 -32.22 -28.87
CA LEU A 714 5.64 -33.37 -29.77
C LEU A 714 4.69 -33.04 -30.90
N ASP A 715 3.65 -32.25 -30.61
CA ASP A 715 2.67 -31.80 -31.60
C ASP A 715 3.28 -30.86 -32.67
N ILE A 716 4.27 -30.05 -32.31
CA ILE A 716 5.04 -29.24 -33.27
C ILE A 716 5.90 -30.15 -34.16
N GLY A 717 6.41 -31.22 -33.59
CA GLY A 717 7.23 -32.21 -34.30
C GLY A 717 8.68 -31.77 -34.53
N GLY A 718 9.43 -32.62 -35.24
CA GLY A 718 10.87 -32.42 -35.51
C GLY A 718 11.80 -33.07 -34.49
N PRO A 719 13.03 -33.40 -34.87
CA PRO A 719 13.97 -34.15 -33.99
C PRO A 719 14.33 -33.38 -32.71
N THR A 720 14.60 -32.09 -32.81
CA THR A 720 14.98 -31.23 -31.67
C THR A 720 13.85 -31.17 -30.65
N ASN A 721 12.61 -30.93 -31.09
CA ASN A 721 11.46 -30.82 -30.18
C ASN A 721 11.14 -32.15 -29.51
N ARG A 722 11.40 -33.30 -30.15
CA ARG A 722 11.25 -34.62 -29.52
C ARG A 722 12.27 -34.85 -28.39
N MET A 723 13.53 -34.40 -28.58
CA MET A 723 14.55 -34.47 -27.52
C MET A 723 14.20 -33.57 -26.35
N ASP A 724 13.73 -32.34 -26.60
CA ASP A 724 13.26 -31.42 -25.57
C ASP A 724 12.04 -31.99 -24.83
N ALA A 725 11.12 -32.65 -25.53
CA ALA A 725 9.97 -33.30 -24.91
C ALA A 725 10.37 -34.40 -23.93
N ILE A 726 11.42 -35.21 -24.26
CA ILE A 726 11.98 -36.20 -23.32
C ILE A 726 12.46 -35.52 -22.04
N HIS A 727 13.17 -34.39 -22.14
CA HIS A 727 13.65 -33.66 -20.99
C HIS A 727 12.47 -33.21 -20.07
N HIS A 728 11.43 -32.64 -20.66
CA HIS A 728 10.28 -32.18 -19.93
C HIS A 728 9.42 -33.31 -19.34
N PHE A 729 9.26 -34.44 -20.01
CA PHE A 729 8.59 -35.61 -19.44
C PHE A 729 9.39 -36.23 -18.28
N LYS A 730 10.74 -36.29 -18.37
CA LYS A 730 11.59 -36.72 -17.27
C LYS A 730 11.38 -35.84 -16.04
N ARG A 731 11.37 -34.50 -16.27
CA ARG A 731 11.15 -33.56 -15.19
C ARG A 731 9.74 -33.70 -14.56
N ALA A 732 8.72 -33.96 -15.35
CA ALA A 732 7.38 -34.26 -14.87
C ALA A 732 7.33 -35.55 -14.00
N ALA A 733 8.07 -36.59 -14.42
CA ALA A 733 8.19 -37.85 -13.68
C ALA A 733 9.08 -37.76 -12.43
N GLU A 734 9.99 -36.80 -12.36
CA GLU A 734 10.76 -36.48 -11.14
C GLU A 734 9.90 -35.78 -10.11
N LEU A 735 9.11 -34.77 -10.54
CA LEU A 735 8.17 -34.02 -9.69
C LEU A 735 7.04 -34.90 -9.14
N LYS A 736 6.57 -35.85 -9.97
CA LYS A 736 5.51 -36.83 -9.60
C LYS A 736 5.91 -38.22 -10.08
N PRO A 737 6.53 -39.06 -9.23
CA PRO A 737 7.06 -40.37 -9.60
C PRO A 737 6.03 -41.39 -10.12
N ASP A 738 4.79 -41.24 -9.73
CA ASP A 738 3.64 -42.05 -10.15
C ASP A 738 2.84 -41.43 -11.33
N PHE A 739 3.41 -40.46 -12.06
CA PHE A 739 2.69 -39.80 -13.13
C PHE A 739 2.61 -40.70 -14.38
N ARG A 740 1.57 -41.56 -14.39
CA ARG A 740 1.34 -42.58 -15.43
C ARG A 740 1.52 -42.05 -16.84
N SER A 741 0.91 -40.94 -17.19
CA SER A 741 0.95 -40.41 -18.57
C SER A 741 2.36 -39.94 -18.96
N ALA A 742 3.14 -39.34 -18.06
CA ALA A 742 4.51 -38.93 -18.34
C ALA A 742 5.42 -40.14 -18.53
N LEU A 743 5.34 -41.15 -17.63
CA LEU A 743 6.13 -42.38 -17.72
C LEU A 743 5.83 -43.15 -19.01
N TYR A 744 4.55 -43.31 -19.37
CA TYR A 744 4.18 -44.03 -20.60
C TYR A 744 4.58 -43.27 -21.87
N ASN A 745 4.47 -41.97 -21.93
CA ASN A 745 4.92 -41.19 -23.10
C ASN A 745 6.44 -41.17 -23.23
N LEU A 746 7.20 -41.19 -22.11
CA LEU A 746 8.64 -41.41 -22.16
C LEU A 746 8.99 -42.77 -22.77
N ALA A 747 8.31 -43.82 -22.32
CA ALA A 747 8.55 -45.17 -22.87
C ALA A 747 8.25 -45.20 -24.36
N LEU A 748 7.15 -44.59 -24.80
CA LEU A 748 6.77 -44.55 -26.22
C LEU A 748 7.80 -43.78 -27.07
N LEU A 749 8.31 -42.65 -26.58
CA LEU A 749 9.35 -41.89 -27.30
C LEU A 749 10.64 -42.66 -27.41
N TYR A 750 11.10 -43.32 -26.36
CA TYR A 750 12.31 -44.20 -26.43
C TYR A 750 12.09 -45.36 -27.34
N TYR A 751 10.88 -45.96 -27.38
CA TYR A 751 10.53 -46.96 -28.36
C TYR A 751 10.66 -46.45 -29.81
N ASP A 752 10.13 -45.22 -30.12
CA ASP A 752 10.23 -44.57 -31.42
C ASP A 752 11.72 -44.33 -31.81
N PHE A 753 12.58 -44.01 -30.85
CA PHE A 753 14.02 -43.87 -31.05
C PHE A 753 14.78 -45.23 -31.09
N LYS A 754 14.08 -46.36 -30.98
CA LYS A 754 14.63 -47.71 -30.91
C LYS A 754 15.55 -47.98 -29.72
N ASP A 755 15.46 -47.15 -28.67
CA ASP A 755 16.13 -47.37 -27.40
C ASP A 755 15.22 -48.22 -26.50
N TYR A 756 15.18 -49.48 -26.79
CA TYR A 756 14.31 -50.44 -26.11
C TYR A 756 14.66 -50.64 -24.62
N GLU A 757 15.89 -50.48 -24.23
CA GLU A 757 16.26 -50.56 -22.82
C GLU A 757 15.67 -49.45 -21.97
N GLN A 758 15.80 -48.20 -22.44
CA GLN A 758 15.17 -47.06 -21.74
C GLN A 758 13.65 -47.14 -21.80
N SER A 759 13.07 -47.59 -22.91
CA SER A 759 11.66 -47.82 -23.01
C SER A 759 11.15 -48.79 -21.95
N LEU A 760 11.79 -49.99 -21.83
CA LEU A 760 11.47 -50.99 -20.81
C LEU A 760 11.63 -50.45 -19.38
N PHE A 761 12.66 -49.62 -19.13
CA PHE A 761 12.85 -48.99 -17.82
C PHE A 761 11.62 -48.16 -17.40
N TYR A 762 11.10 -47.30 -18.26
CA TYR A 762 9.93 -46.47 -17.95
C TYR A 762 8.63 -47.28 -17.98
N LEU A 763 8.48 -48.32 -18.78
CA LEU A 763 7.35 -49.26 -18.74
C LEU A 763 7.31 -50.00 -17.41
N ASN A 764 8.40 -50.52 -16.92
CA ASN A 764 8.48 -51.22 -15.62
C ASN A 764 8.08 -50.26 -14.51
N ARG A 765 8.59 -49.03 -14.47
CA ARG A 765 8.15 -48.01 -13.51
C ARG A 765 6.65 -47.71 -13.64
N THR A 766 6.11 -47.74 -14.85
CA THR A 766 4.65 -47.53 -15.05
C THR A 766 3.87 -48.73 -14.46
N LEU A 767 4.32 -49.96 -14.68
CA LEU A 767 3.67 -51.16 -14.21
C LEU A 767 3.84 -51.43 -12.70
N GLU A 768 4.92 -50.92 -12.10
CA GLU A 768 5.09 -50.90 -10.64
C GLU A 768 3.96 -50.15 -9.92
N HIS A 769 3.58 -49.00 -10.48
CA HIS A 769 2.51 -48.19 -9.94
C HIS A 769 1.09 -48.59 -10.47
N TYR A 770 1.03 -49.15 -11.68
CA TYR A 770 -0.23 -49.42 -12.39
C TYR A 770 -0.12 -50.82 -13.10
N SER A 771 -0.13 -51.88 -12.31
CA SER A 771 0.11 -53.26 -12.79
C SER A 771 -0.86 -53.74 -13.90
N ASN A 772 -2.09 -53.22 -13.96
CA ASN A 772 -3.11 -53.60 -14.94
C ASN A 772 -3.20 -52.60 -16.12
N TYR A 773 -2.16 -51.80 -16.39
CA TYR A 773 -2.20 -50.83 -17.49
C TYR A 773 -1.93 -51.53 -18.84
N THR A 774 -3.01 -51.95 -19.52
CA THR A 774 -2.99 -52.73 -20.76
C THR A 774 -2.09 -52.16 -21.84
N LYS A 775 -2.06 -50.83 -22.02
CA LYS A 775 -1.20 -50.22 -23.05
C LYS A 775 0.29 -50.38 -22.75
N ALA A 776 0.70 -50.34 -21.50
CA ALA A 776 2.08 -50.56 -21.11
C ALA A 776 2.45 -52.03 -21.27
N LEU A 777 1.56 -52.95 -20.87
CA LEU A 777 1.77 -54.41 -21.07
C LEU A 777 1.95 -54.77 -22.57
N LEU A 778 1.07 -54.27 -23.44
CA LEU A 778 1.15 -54.49 -24.87
C LEU A 778 2.47 -53.93 -25.51
N LEU A 779 2.88 -52.73 -25.08
CA LEU A 779 4.12 -52.17 -25.59
C LEU A 779 5.35 -52.92 -25.07
N THR A 780 5.31 -53.40 -23.83
CA THR A 780 6.35 -54.23 -23.25
C THR A 780 6.49 -55.55 -24.03
N ALA A 781 5.38 -56.20 -24.33
CA ALA A 781 5.34 -57.44 -25.13
C ALA A 781 5.88 -57.23 -26.55
N ASP A 782 5.53 -56.14 -27.22
CA ASP A 782 6.06 -55.78 -28.55
C ASP A 782 7.57 -55.57 -28.51
N ILE A 783 8.11 -54.88 -27.49
CA ILE A 783 9.54 -54.66 -27.33
C ILE A 783 10.28 -56.00 -27.14
N TYR A 784 9.80 -56.90 -26.24
CA TYR A 784 10.43 -58.19 -26.05
C TYR A 784 10.40 -59.03 -27.31
N SER A 785 9.30 -59.03 -28.06
CA SER A 785 9.24 -59.69 -29.37
C SER A 785 10.28 -59.13 -30.36
N ARG A 786 10.52 -57.83 -30.38
CA ARG A 786 11.52 -57.21 -31.29
C ARG A 786 12.97 -57.41 -30.83
N MET A 787 13.16 -57.68 -29.54
CA MET A 787 14.47 -58.03 -28.98
C MET A 787 14.81 -59.51 -29.04
N GLU A 788 13.93 -60.36 -29.69
CA GLU A 788 14.03 -61.81 -29.76
C GLU A 788 14.04 -62.53 -28.39
N ARG A 789 13.47 -61.89 -27.38
CA ARG A 789 13.33 -62.41 -25.99
C ARG A 789 11.97 -63.04 -25.79
N LEU A 790 11.71 -64.14 -26.48
CA LEU A 790 10.43 -64.86 -26.51
C LEU A 790 9.93 -65.34 -25.16
N ASP A 791 10.78 -65.81 -24.26
CA ASP A 791 10.42 -66.25 -22.92
C ASP A 791 9.88 -65.13 -22.04
N ASP A 792 10.33 -63.85 -22.23
CA ASP A 792 9.88 -62.73 -21.49
C ASP A 792 8.56 -62.17 -22.11
N THR A 793 8.30 -62.40 -23.38
CA THR A 793 7.04 -62.05 -24.06
C THR A 793 5.85 -62.84 -23.49
N GLU A 794 6.03 -64.14 -23.22
CA GLU A 794 4.98 -65.00 -22.65
C GLU A 794 4.60 -64.66 -21.20
N LYS A 795 5.55 -64.11 -20.43
CA LYS A 795 5.30 -63.66 -19.04
C LYS A 795 4.44 -62.39 -18.95
N VAL A 796 4.41 -61.59 -20.00
CA VAL A 796 3.71 -60.25 -20.03
C VAL A 796 2.35 -60.34 -20.73
N SER A 797 2.18 -61.28 -21.65
CA SER A 797 0.91 -61.57 -22.32
C SER A 797 -0.06 -62.29 -21.36
#